data_3b5300c995429b79d630f7b809aa6a24
#
_entry.id   3b5300c995429b79d630f7b809aa6a24
#
_cell.length_a   1.000
_cell.length_b   1.000
_cell.length_c   1.000
_cell.angle_alpha   90.00
_cell.angle_beta   90.00
_cell.angle_gamma   90.00
#
_symmetry.space_group_name_H-M   'P 1'
#
loop_
_entity.id
_entity.type
_entity.pdbx_description
1 polymer ?
#
loop_
_entity_poly.entity_id
_entity_poly.type
_entity_poly.pdbx_seq_one_letter_code
_entity_poly.pdbx_strand_id
1 'polypeptide(L)'
;MAAATESEVAGSLSKIGEDPSDRDFIAKCVSLCQRFSLTSGDLADHWESFAVNHDGSKAGMASWAGFEAEVAKSKAVATPAAAAVAGAATPSSSRSRSTSASIVTPRPAGRRVVNTVTADDLSSSGTKRAMSSFSSPDPKARIKAARQDGESGGELSPTSVQSPPDLVRAVYSARKNAGQKTTSYNPELGLRGKSVPPSTRKAGTRCDIRVDEAVGAPARYRYMYTPLEERAGALEKGLLSLQGQMESRFGLTEVTPVGVPRQEQVVAVGRVCCESTEGKINRASILLEGSRRDSSGQRVHLDLREIPSFALFPGQVLAVQGVNGSGGRMVARGIIDGVPRPLPASRPSELAELQHGAGLAGGRPLSIFAAAGPFTTSDSLVYEPLNDLLGAVRAARPDVVVLMGPFVDAEHPKVASGDATIECVDGGSESVDFETLFRLRLSEKLDTLFANDRDLPTQFVLVPSLRDAFHEFVYPQPPFHDRVEGGVELGVGAYPEERMFVLDIPKTGGTTATTTTAAAAAEKGNAAAGRQKRVHLAPNPAWLRVNEVTIGVSSTDTLFDLSGEEVSAGGQGTNRLARLAGHLLQQQSFYPLFPPPAGSAAQLDMRHAQRWGMPSTPDVLLVPSRLAQFAREVQGCLCVNPGQLAKGTGGGTYAELAVHPMPREMLAKKQEELADKPDATIPHDVAKRSCVEIRRI
;
A
#
# COMPACT_ATOMS: atom_id res chain seq x y z
N MET A 1 -31.36 -38.73 -1.80
CA MET A 1 -32.14 -37.50 -1.91
C MET A 1 -33.23 -37.77 -2.95
N ALA A 2 -34.47 -37.35 -2.69
CA ALA A 2 -35.56 -37.46 -3.69
C ALA A 2 -35.19 -36.59 -4.89
N ALA A 3 -35.43 -37.08 -6.12
CA ALA A 3 -35.16 -36.32 -7.32
C ALA A 3 -36.12 -35.12 -7.39
N ALA A 4 -35.59 -33.93 -7.68
CA ALA A 4 -36.38 -32.71 -7.82
C ALA A 4 -37.45 -32.90 -8.89
N THR A 5 -38.69 -32.52 -8.60
CA THR A 5 -39.83 -32.63 -9.53
C THR A 5 -40.01 -31.34 -10.32
N GLU A 6 -40.68 -31.41 -11.49
CA GLU A 6 -40.97 -30.22 -12.31
C GLU A 6 -41.72 -29.15 -11.52
N SER A 7 -42.67 -29.55 -10.65
CA SER A 7 -43.45 -28.66 -9.82
C SER A 7 -42.61 -27.94 -8.77
N GLU A 8 -41.61 -28.61 -8.15
CA GLU A 8 -40.69 -28.02 -7.17
C GLU A 8 -39.72 -27.04 -7.82
N VAL A 9 -39.21 -27.38 -9.02
CA VAL A 9 -38.30 -26.47 -9.77
C VAL A 9 -39.06 -25.23 -10.23
N ALA A 10 -40.25 -25.38 -10.80
CA ALA A 10 -41.08 -24.24 -11.20
C ALA A 10 -41.45 -23.34 -9.97
N GLY A 11 -41.80 -23.98 -8.85
CA GLY A 11 -42.12 -23.23 -7.61
C GLY A 11 -40.94 -22.51 -7.01
N SER A 12 -39.72 -23.03 -7.16
CA SER A 12 -38.48 -22.35 -6.67
C SER A 12 -38.10 -21.18 -7.57
N LEU A 13 -38.21 -21.30 -8.90
CA LEU A 13 -37.99 -20.23 -9.86
C LEU A 13 -39.03 -19.09 -9.71
N SER A 14 -40.29 -19.43 -9.47
CA SER A 14 -41.34 -18.42 -9.21
C SER A 14 -41.07 -17.59 -7.92
N LYS A 15 -40.46 -18.16 -6.91
CA LYS A 15 -40.11 -17.44 -5.64
C LYS A 15 -39.06 -16.34 -5.86
N ILE A 16 -38.19 -16.48 -6.86
CA ILE A 16 -37.18 -15.46 -7.21
C ILE A 16 -37.69 -14.50 -8.30
N GLY A 17 -38.99 -14.50 -8.60
CA GLY A 17 -39.63 -13.56 -9.53
C GLY A 17 -39.56 -13.98 -11.01
N GLU A 18 -39.11 -15.20 -11.31
CA GLU A 18 -39.14 -15.76 -12.65
C GLU A 18 -40.41 -16.56 -12.86
N ASP A 19 -41.06 -16.39 -14.02
CA ASP A 19 -42.26 -17.18 -14.43
C ASP A 19 -41.91 -18.04 -15.64
N PRO A 20 -41.38 -19.26 -15.40
CA PRO A 20 -41.00 -20.16 -16.49
C PRO A 20 -42.23 -20.77 -17.14
N SER A 21 -42.73 -20.13 -18.17
CA SER A 21 -43.80 -20.68 -19.00
C SER A 21 -43.36 -21.80 -19.98
N ASP A 22 -42.02 -21.98 -20.08
CA ASP A 22 -41.38 -22.93 -21.00
C ASP A 22 -41.15 -24.28 -20.32
N ARG A 23 -42.02 -25.27 -20.69
CA ARG A 23 -41.92 -26.63 -20.13
C ARG A 23 -40.63 -27.34 -20.48
N ASP A 24 -40.07 -27.08 -21.69
CA ASP A 24 -38.82 -27.70 -22.12
C ASP A 24 -37.63 -27.19 -21.27
N PHE A 25 -37.68 -25.92 -20.89
CA PHE A 25 -36.70 -25.33 -19.96
C PHE A 25 -36.76 -25.98 -18.57
N ILE A 26 -37.98 -26.15 -18.00
CA ILE A 26 -38.16 -26.81 -16.71
C ILE A 26 -37.70 -28.26 -16.72
N ALA A 27 -38.03 -29.03 -17.78
CA ALA A 27 -37.58 -30.42 -17.93
C ALA A 27 -36.05 -30.54 -17.97
N LYS A 28 -35.37 -29.60 -18.64
CA LYS A 28 -33.91 -29.51 -18.64
C LYS A 28 -33.34 -29.11 -17.29
N CYS A 29 -33.97 -28.21 -16.56
CA CYS A 29 -33.61 -27.86 -15.19
C CYS A 29 -33.69 -29.07 -14.24
N VAL A 30 -34.74 -29.90 -14.35
CA VAL A 30 -34.84 -31.14 -13.59
C VAL A 30 -33.72 -32.13 -13.95
N SER A 31 -33.40 -32.26 -15.23
CA SER A 31 -32.27 -33.10 -15.70
C SER A 31 -30.93 -32.57 -15.13
N LEU A 32 -30.74 -31.25 -15.05
CA LEU A 32 -29.55 -30.63 -14.47
C LEU A 32 -29.45 -30.90 -12.96
N CYS A 33 -30.57 -30.80 -12.23
CA CYS A 33 -30.63 -31.17 -10.81
C CYS A 33 -30.23 -32.63 -10.58
N GLN A 34 -30.71 -33.56 -11.43
CA GLN A 34 -30.35 -34.96 -11.33
C GLN A 34 -28.86 -35.20 -11.64
N ARG A 35 -28.35 -34.57 -12.68
CA ARG A 35 -26.94 -34.71 -13.13
C ARG A 35 -25.94 -34.23 -12.10
N PHE A 36 -26.21 -33.13 -11.39
CA PHE A 36 -25.31 -32.51 -10.46
C PHE A 36 -25.72 -32.66 -8.98
N SER A 37 -26.75 -33.47 -8.70
CA SER A 37 -27.31 -33.69 -7.36
C SER A 37 -27.71 -32.41 -6.65
N LEU A 38 -28.33 -31.48 -7.36
CA LEU A 38 -28.82 -30.22 -6.88
C LEU A 38 -30.24 -30.33 -6.34
N THR A 39 -30.56 -29.53 -5.30
CA THR A 39 -31.95 -29.32 -4.90
C THR A 39 -32.59 -28.26 -5.80
N SER A 40 -33.95 -28.18 -5.79
CA SER A 40 -34.67 -27.13 -6.54
C SER A 40 -34.32 -25.69 -6.01
N GLY A 41 -33.95 -25.57 -4.71
CA GLY A 41 -33.46 -24.32 -4.14
C GLY A 41 -32.08 -23.97 -4.67
N ASP A 42 -31.10 -24.90 -4.63
CA ASP A 42 -29.76 -24.67 -5.17
C ASP A 42 -29.79 -24.25 -6.65
N LEU A 43 -30.72 -24.84 -7.42
CA LEU A 43 -30.90 -24.46 -8.83
C LEU A 43 -31.41 -23.03 -8.97
N ALA A 44 -32.36 -22.61 -8.13
CA ALA A 44 -32.86 -21.24 -8.12
C ALA A 44 -31.79 -20.24 -7.77
N ASP A 45 -30.96 -20.52 -6.77
CA ASP A 45 -29.81 -19.69 -6.37
C ASP A 45 -28.78 -19.58 -7.51
N HIS A 46 -28.49 -20.67 -8.19
CA HIS A 46 -27.64 -20.67 -9.38
C HIS A 46 -28.25 -19.86 -10.53
N TRP A 47 -29.57 -19.94 -10.72
CA TRP A 47 -30.26 -19.14 -11.73
C TRP A 47 -30.22 -17.65 -11.38
N GLU A 48 -30.53 -17.27 -10.16
CA GLU A 48 -30.47 -15.87 -9.72
C GLU A 48 -29.07 -15.27 -9.94
N SER A 49 -28.03 -16.02 -9.58
CA SER A 49 -26.64 -15.63 -9.83
C SER A 49 -26.33 -15.47 -11.32
N PHE A 50 -26.82 -16.37 -12.16
CA PHE A 50 -26.68 -16.32 -13.61
C PHE A 50 -27.40 -15.10 -14.20
N ALA A 51 -28.66 -14.88 -13.84
CA ALA A 51 -29.46 -13.76 -14.30
C ALA A 51 -28.85 -12.40 -13.96
N VAL A 52 -28.31 -12.25 -12.74
CA VAL A 52 -27.59 -11.04 -12.32
C VAL A 52 -26.32 -10.81 -13.15
N ASN A 53 -25.60 -11.89 -13.50
CA ASN A 53 -24.35 -11.79 -14.27
C ASN A 53 -24.58 -11.54 -15.77
N HIS A 54 -25.80 -11.79 -16.27
CA HIS A 54 -26.18 -11.68 -17.69
C HIS A 54 -27.31 -10.67 -17.93
N ASP A 55 -27.25 -9.50 -17.29
CA ASP A 55 -28.16 -8.35 -17.48
C ASP A 55 -29.67 -8.68 -17.37
N GLY A 56 -30.04 -9.54 -16.39
CA GLY A 56 -31.44 -9.87 -16.13
C GLY A 56 -32.04 -10.82 -17.17
N SER A 57 -31.24 -11.79 -17.67
CA SER A 57 -31.72 -12.86 -18.56
C SER A 57 -32.91 -13.57 -17.95
N LYS A 58 -34.03 -13.65 -18.71
CA LYS A 58 -35.24 -14.38 -18.29
C LYS A 58 -35.09 -15.89 -18.41
N ALA A 59 -35.74 -16.63 -17.50
CA ALA A 59 -35.76 -18.07 -17.51
C ALA A 59 -36.44 -18.61 -18.80
N GLY A 60 -35.69 -19.36 -19.60
CA GLY A 60 -36.15 -19.91 -20.86
C GLY A 60 -35.04 -20.55 -21.68
N MET A 61 -35.46 -21.20 -22.78
CA MET A 61 -34.53 -21.93 -23.66
C MET A 61 -33.45 -21.05 -24.32
N ALA A 62 -33.70 -19.75 -24.49
CA ALA A 62 -32.72 -18.83 -25.05
C ALA A 62 -31.48 -18.65 -24.17
N SER A 63 -31.64 -18.72 -22.85
CA SER A 63 -30.57 -18.56 -21.84
C SER A 63 -29.96 -19.90 -21.40
N TRP A 64 -30.53 -21.03 -21.85
CA TRP A 64 -30.18 -22.37 -21.36
C TRP A 64 -28.70 -22.72 -21.50
N ALA A 65 -28.13 -22.52 -22.70
CA ALA A 65 -26.75 -22.95 -22.98
C ALA A 65 -25.71 -22.22 -22.09
N GLY A 66 -25.94 -20.94 -21.82
CA GLY A 66 -25.13 -20.17 -20.92
C GLY A 66 -25.24 -20.63 -19.46
N PHE A 67 -26.48 -20.87 -19.01
CA PHE A 67 -26.78 -21.34 -17.68
C PHE A 67 -26.22 -22.75 -17.38
N GLU A 68 -26.41 -23.70 -18.29
CA GLU A 68 -25.85 -25.06 -18.15
C GLU A 68 -24.32 -25.04 -18.06
N ALA A 69 -23.67 -24.22 -18.89
CA ALA A 69 -22.20 -24.07 -18.87
C ALA A 69 -21.70 -23.49 -17.52
N GLU A 70 -22.43 -22.54 -16.96
CA GLU A 70 -22.04 -21.92 -15.69
C GLU A 70 -22.22 -22.85 -14.48
N VAL A 71 -23.34 -23.61 -14.45
CA VAL A 71 -23.54 -24.63 -13.41
C VAL A 71 -22.52 -25.76 -13.54
N ALA A 72 -22.20 -26.22 -14.74
CA ALA A 72 -21.16 -27.22 -14.98
C ALA A 72 -19.79 -26.75 -14.53
N LYS A 73 -19.44 -25.47 -14.77
CA LYS A 73 -18.20 -24.86 -14.35
C LYS A 73 -18.11 -24.73 -12.82
N SER A 74 -19.19 -24.32 -12.16
CA SER A 74 -19.22 -24.19 -10.68
C SER A 74 -19.02 -25.53 -9.99
N LYS A 75 -19.54 -26.63 -10.57
CA LYS A 75 -19.41 -28.00 -10.01
C LYS A 75 -18.10 -28.69 -10.40
N ALA A 76 -17.47 -28.34 -11.53
CA ALA A 76 -16.13 -28.82 -11.88
C ALA A 76 -15.04 -28.31 -10.93
N VAL A 77 -15.25 -27.11 -10.35
CA VAL A 77 -14.35 -26.52 -9.34
C VAL A 77 -14.52 -27.18 -7.96
N ALA A 78 -15.66 -27.85 -7.69
CA ALA A 78 -15.99 -28.47 -6.41
C ALA A 78 -15.59 -29.94 -6.28
N THR A 79 -15.00 -30.57 -7.30
CA THR A 79 -14.60 -31.99 -7.24
C THR A 79 -13.08 -32.10 -7.12
N PRO A 80 -12.52 -32.52 -5.95
CA PRO A 80 -11.12 -32.92 -5.90
C PRO A 80 -10.94 -34.22 -6.68
N ALA A 81 -9.91 -34.30 -7.48
CA ALA A 81 -9.52 -35.44 -8.30
C ALA A 81 -9.35 -36.72 -7.43
N ALA A 82 -10.31 -37.62 -7.50
CA ALA A 82 -10.24 -38.95 -6.97
C ALA A 82 -10.90 -39.95 -7.96
N ALA A 83 -10.22 -40.22 -9.07
CA ALA A 83 -10.46 -41.44 -9.86
C ALA A 83 -9.39 -41.56 -10.96
N ALA A 84 -8.22 -42.06 -10.64
CA ALA A 84 -7.33 -42.74 -11.59
C ALA A 84 -6.31 -43.59 -10.86
N VAL A 85 -6.73 -44.70 -10.22
CA VAL A 85 -5.89 -45.88 -10.07
C VAL A 85 -6.82 -47.10 -9.99
N ALA A 86 -6.95 -47.81 -11.06
CA ALA A 86 -7.37 -49.20 -11.07
C ALA A 86 -6.67 -49.92 -12.21
N GLY A 87 -5.77 -50.83 -11.84
CA GLY A 87 -5.35 -51.91 -12.74
C GLY A 87 -3.85 -52.06 -12.92
N ALA A 88 -3.19 -52.79 -12.01
CA ALA A 88 -2.27 -53.89 -12.40
C ALA A 88 -1.72 -54.58 -11.14
N ALA A 89 -1.78 -55.89 -11.19
CA ALA A 89 -1.58 -56.90 -10.19
C ALA A 89 -0.17 -57.02 -9.62
N THR A 90 -0.12 -57.58 -8.37
CA THR A 90 0.98 -58.12 -7.61
C THR A 90 1.81 -59.20 -8.37
N PRO A 91 3.09 -59.59 -7.91
CA PRO A 91 3.22 -60.35 -6.66
C PRO A 91 4.51 -60.14 -5.82
N SER A 92 4.35 -60.42 -4.55
CA SER A 92 5.19 -61.01 -3.52
C SER A 92 6.72 -61.12 -3.62
N SER A 93 7.48 -60.74 -2.59
CA SER A 93 8.15 -61.66 -1.66
C SER A 93 9.22 -60.94 -0.76
N SER A 94 9.07 -61.26 0.51
CA SER A 94 10.08 -61.71 1.51
C SER A 94 11.14 -60.74 2.08
N ARG A 95 10.98 -60.60 3.43
CA ARG A 95 11.99 -60.72 4.51
C ARG A 95 13.36 -60.09 4.40
N SER A 96 13.69 -59.21 5.35
CA SER A 96 14.56 -59.64 6.48
C SER A 96 14.77 -58.50 7.51
N ARG A 97 14.89 -58.94 8.76
CA ARG A 97 15.19 -58.27 10.01
C ARG A 97 16.62 -57.71 10.06
N SER A 98 16.81 -56.64 10.89
CA SER A 98 17.71 -56.64 12.07
C SER A 98 17.82 -55.24 12.64
N THR A 99 17.38 -55.05 13.86
CA THR A 99 18.08 -54.89 15.16
C THR A 99 18.77 -53.56 15.40
N SER A 100 18.12 -52.77 16.26
CA SER A 100 18.51 -52.28 17.60
C SER A 100 19.77 -51.46 17.78
N ALA A 101 19.56 -50.25 18.38
CA ALA A 101 20.31 -49.87 19.59
C ALA A 101 19.70 -48.63 20.25
N SER A 102 19.24 -48.81 21.44
CA SER A 102 18.85 -47.83 22.43
C SER A 102 20.06 -47.19 23.10
N ILE A 103 19.98 -45.90 23.46
CA ILE A 103 20.73 -45.36 24.60
C ILE A 103 19.80 -44.49 25.47
N VAL A 104 19.92 -44.69 26.74
CA VAL A 104 19.13 -44.43 27.91
C VAL A 104 19.43 -43.06 28.56
N THR A 105 18.40 -42.50 29.16
CA THR A 105 18.20 -41.35 30.07
C THR A 105 19.25 -41.09 31.17
N PRO A 106 19.16 -39.99 31.99
CA PRO A 106 18.22 -39.98 33.12
C PRO A 106 17.57 -38.61 33.51
N ARG A 107 16.44 -38.73 34.21
CA ARG A 107 15.76 -37.72 35.07
C ARG A 107 16.36 -37.70 36.50
N PRO A 108 16.06 -36.61 37.30
CA PRO A 108 15.19 -36.76 38.48
C PRO A 108 14.19 -35.58 38.65
N ALA A 109 13.00 -35.74 39.02
CA ALA A 109 12.24 -36.11 40.21
C ALA A 109 11.91 -34.94 41.20
N GLY A 110 10.58 -34.75 41.41
CA GLY A 110 9.95 -34.29 42.67
C GLY A 110 9.16 -32.98 42.50
N ARG A 111 7.91 -32.80 42.82
CA ARG A 111 7.01 -33.28 43.85
C ARG A 111 5.57 -32.78 43.61
N ARG A 112 4.62 -33.61 43.81
CA ARG A 112 3.17 -33.51 44.01
C ARG A 112 2.59 -32.18 44.58
N VAL A 113 1.40 -31.76 44.10
CA VAL A 113 0.18 -31.75 44.92
C VAL A 113 -1.04 -31.97 44.00
N VAL A 114 -1.95 -32.79 44.51
CA VAL A 114 -3.21 -33.31 43.96
C VAL A 114 -4.33 -32.32 44.23
N ASN A 115 -5.24 -32.10 43.28
CA ASN A 115 -6.68 -32.08 43.59
C ASN A 115 -7.49 -32.48 42.36
N THR A 116 -8.21 -33.57 42.57
CA THR A 116 -9.24 -34.15 41.74
C THR A 116 -10.53 -33.35 41.79
N VAL A 117 -11.14 -33.10 40.62
CA VAL A 117 -12.60 -32.99 40.47
C VAL A 117 -12.99 -33.76 39.21
N THR A 118 -13.95 -34.61 39.39
CA THR A 118 -14.51 -35.61 38.50
C THR A 118 -15.24 -35.05 37.29
N ALA A 119 -15.17 -35.87 36.25
CA ALA A 119 -15.94 -35.73 35.03
C ALA A 119 -17.44 -35.95 35.31
N ASP A 120 -18.26 -35.17 34.57
CA ASP A 120 -19.34 -35.70 33.73
C ASP A 120 -20.05 -34.54 32.99
N ASP A 121 -20.48 -34.87 31.81
CA ASP A 121 -21.38 -34.11 30.92
C ASP A 121 -20.80 -32.85 30.17
N LEU A 122 -20.48 -33.11 28.93
CA LEU A 122 -21.23 -32.58 27.78
C LEU A 122 -20.60 -33.02 26.45
N SER A 123 -21.27 -33.94 25.81
CA SER A 123 -21.12 -34.31 24.44
C SER A 123 -21.57 -33.16 23.51
N SER A 124 -20.81 -32.77 22.53
CA SER A 124 -21.21 -32.77 21.13
C SER A 124 -20.36 -31.82 20.25
N SER A 125 -20.12 -32.30 19.05
CA SER A 125 -19.67 -31.65 17.81
C SER A 125 -18.24 -31.15 17.74
N GLY A 126 -17.36 -32.07 17.34
CA GLY A 126 -16.08 -31.77 16.74
C GLY A 126 -16.25 -31.34 15.27
N THR A 127 -15.93 -30.11 14.96
CA THR A 127 -15.73 -29.67 13.58
C THR A 127 -14.23 -29.61 13.30
N LYS A 128 -13.76 -30.54 12.51
CA LYS A 128 -12.39 -30.55 11.99
C LYS A 128 -12.23 -29.36 11.05
N ARG A 129 -11.43 -28.39 11.42
CA ARG A 129 -11.00 -27.30 10.54
C ARG A 129 -9.96 -27.85 9.56
N ALA A 130 -10.32 -27.95 8.30
CA ALA A 130 -9.38 -28.14 7.20
C ALA A 130 -8.65 -26.80 6.93
N MET A 131 -7.33 -26.86 6.88
CA MET A 131 -6.51 -25.75 6.39
C MET A 131 -6.78 -25.59 4.89
N SER A 132 -7.45 -24.51 4.50
CA SER A 132 -7.59 -24.13 3.12
C SER A 132 -6.35 -23.38 2.66
N SER A 133 -5.77 -23.82 1.56
CA SER A 133 -4.70 -23.16 0.83
C SER A 133 -5.11 -21.75 0.43
N PHE A 134 -4.27 -20.77 0.75
CA PHE A 134 -4.43 -19.37 0.34
C PHE A 134 -4.31 -19.26 -1.18
N SER A 135 -5.41 -19.05 -1.87
CA SER A 135 -5.44 -18.44 -3.19
C SER A 135 -5.93 -17.00 -3.05
N SER A 136 -5.13 -16.06 -3.49
CA SER A 136 -5.47 -14.63 -3.50
C SER A 136 -6.74 -14.41 -4.34
N PRO A 137 -7.74 -13.66 -3.83
CA PRO A 137 -8.93 -13.34 -4.62
C PRO A 137 -8.59 -12.42 -5.79
N ASP A 138 -9.22 -12.67 -6.93
CA ASP A 138 -9.11 -11.90 -8.17
C ASP A 138 -9.35 -10.39 -7.89
N PRO A 139 -8.46 -9.48 -8.31
CA PRO A 139 -8.62 -8.03 -8.17
C PRO A 139 -9.92 -7.48 -8.75
N LYS A 140 -10.52 -8.17 -9.73
CA LYS A 140 -11.81 -7.78 -10.35
C LYS A 140 -13.00 -7.90 -9.39
N ALA A 141 -12.96 -8.83 -8.45
CA ALA A 141 -14.03 -9.01 -7.46
C ALA A 141 -14.07 -7.82 -6.46
N ARG A 142 -12.92 -7.22 -6.15
CA ARG A 142 -12.81 -6.06 -5.25
C ARG A 142 -13.42 -4.77 -5.84
N ILE A 143 -13.32 -4.59 -7.16
CA ILE A 143 -13.88 -3.43 -7.85
C ILE A 143 -15.41 -3.48 -7.86
N LYS A 144 -16.01 -4.70 -7.90
CA LYS A 144 -17.47 -4.89 -7.84
C LYS A 144 -18.04 -4.62 -6.43
N ALA A 145 -17.34 -5.04 -5.37
CA ALA A 145 -17.79 -4.80 -3.99
C ALA A 145 -17.82 -3.31 -3.62
N ALA A 146 -16.87 -2.51 -4.15
CA ALA A 146 -16.86 -1.06 -3.94
C ALA A 146 -17.99 -0.29 -4.66
N ARG A 147 -18.77 -0.97 -5.52
CA ARG A 147 -19.88 -0.36 -6.28
C ARG A 147 -21.27 -0.58 -5.69
N GLN A 148 -21.44 -1.55 -4.79
CA GLN A 148 -22.78 -1.88 -4.26
C GLN A 148 -23.25 -1.02 -3.09
N ASP A 149 -22.37 -0.28 -2.42
CA ASP A 149 -22.76 0.56 -1.26
C ASP A 149 -23.01 2.05 -1.62
N GLY A 150 -23.27 2.38 -2.89
CA GLY A 150 -23.37 3.73 -3.43
C GLY A 150 -24.75 4.21 -3.86
N GLU A 151 -25.84 3.53 -3.53
CA GLU A 151 -27.18 4.00 -3.87
C GLU A 151 -27.89 4.67 -2.69
N SER A 152 -27.65 5.96 -2.50
CA SER A 152 -28.67 6.96 -2.19
C SER A 152 -28.09 8.38 -2.27
N GLY A 153 -28.49 9.12 -3.31
CA GLY A 153 -28.33 10.57 -3.39
C GLY A 153 -27.20 11.07 -4.30
N GLY A 154 -27.58 11.45 -5.50
CA GLY A 154 -26.86 12.02 -6.60
C GLY A 154 -25.67 12.90 -6.30
N GLU A 155 -24.60 12.60 -6.93
CA GLU A 155 -23.78 13.47 -7.76
C GLU A 155 -22.54 12.72 -8.24
N LEU A 156 -22.28 12.89 -9.50
CA LEU A 156 -21.27 12.31 -10.37
C LEU A 156 -19.89 12.15 -9.71
N SER A 157 -19.56 10.94 -9.29
CA SER A 157 -18.15 10.56 -9.12
C SER A 157 -17.48 10.63 -10.49
N PRO A 158 -16.29 11.25 -10.64
CA PRO A 158 -15.55 11.14 -11.88
C PRO A 158 -15.22 9.65 -12.05
N THR A 159 -15.91 9.05 -12.96
CA THR A 159 -15.81 7.69 -13.46
C THR A 159 -14.34 7.31 -13.61
N SER A 160 -13.92 6.25 -12.92
CA SER A 160 -12.85 5.44 -13.47
C SER A 160 -13.33 5.07 -14.87
N VAL A 161 -12.70 5.62 -15.90
CA VAL A 161 -13.03 5.31 -17.29
C VAL A 161 -12.79 3.82 -17.47
N GLN A 162 -13.85 3.03 -17.36
CA GLN A 162 -13.86 1.68 -17.89
C GLN A 162 -13.85 1.84 -19.41
N SER A 163 -12.72 1.53 -20.02
CA SER A 163 -12.68 1.36 -21.47
C SER A 163 -13.63 0.21 -21.83
N PRO A 164 -14.52 0.37 -22.82
CA PRO A 164 -15.33 -0.70 -23.33
C PRO A 164 -14.45 -1.89 -23.76
N PRO A 165 -14.91 -3.14 -23.61
CA PRO A 165 -14.09 -4.33 -23.89
C PRO A 165 -13.63 -4.49 -25.35
N ASP A 166 -14.16 -3.74 -26.30
CA ASP A 166 -13.92 -3.93 -27.73
C ASP A 166 -13.14 -2.78 -28.42
N LEU A 167 -12.60 -1.81 -27.67
CA LEU A 167 -11.63 -0.90 -28.26
C LEU A 167 -10.31 -1.65 -28.43
N VAL A 168 -9.87 -1.84 -29.66
CA VAL A 168 -8.50 -2.24 -30.03
C VAL A 168 -7.56 -1.40 -29.18
N ARG A 169 -6.98 -2.01 -28.11
CA ARG A 169 -6.07 -1.31 -27.20
C ARG A 169 -4.87 -0.89 -28.04
N ALA A 170 -4.70 0.41 -28.21
CA ALA A 170 -3.53 0.94 -28.91
C ALA A 170 -2.28 0.43 -28.20
N VAL A 171 -1.35 -0.14 -28.95
CA VAL A 171 -0.03 -0.52 -28.46
C VAL A 171 0.59 0.69 -27.76
N TYR A 172 1.29 0.49 -26.65
CA TYR A 172 1.89 1.57 -25.84
C TYR A 172 2.62 2.61 -26.70
N SER A 173 3.41 2.17 -27.71
CA SER A 173 4.17 2.99 -28.63
C SER A 173 3.31 3.89 -29.55
N ALA A 174 2.04 3.53 -29.79
CA ALA A 174 1.12 4.29 -30.64
C ALA A 174 0.27 5.33 -29.88
N ARG A 175 0.51 5.53 -28.57
CA ARG A 175 -0.23 6.49 -27.76
C ARG A 175 0.00 7.94 -28.23
N LYS A 176 -1.07 8.74 -28.25
CA LYS A 176 -1.03 10.14 -28.71
C LYS A 176 -1.08 11.16 -27.56
N ASN A 177 -1.17 10.71 -26.32
CA ASN A 177 -1.41 11.56 -25.13
C ASN A 177 -0.19 11.68 -24.21
N ALA A 178 1.00 11.28 -24.64
CA ALA A 178 2.23 11.45 -23.89
C ALA A 178 2.51 12.94 -23.58
N GLY A 179 2.95 13.22 -22.36
CA GLY A 179 3.22 14.59 -21.89
C GLY A 179 1.99 15.43 -21.54
N GLN A 180 0.76 14.92 -21.78
CA GLN A 180 -0.46 15.66 -21.47
C GLN A 180 -0.61 15.81 -19.94
N LYS A 181 -0.92 17.04 -19.49
CA LYS A 181 -1.26 17.31 -18.08
C LYS A 181 -2.62 16.75 -17.77
N THR A 182 -2.72 16.02 -16.66
CA THR A 182 -3.99 15.49 -16.15
C THR A 182 -4.49 16.26 -14.94
N THR A 183 -3.58 16.73 -14.09
CA THR A 183 -3.89 17.47 -12.86
C THR A 183 -2.79 18.48 -12.61
N SER A 184 -3.15 19.63 -12.04
CA SER A 184 -2.19 20.65 -11.62
C SER A 184 -2.58 21.22 -10.25
N TYR A 185 -1.58 21.63 -9.49
CA TYR A 185 -1.70 22.32 -8.21
C TYR A 185 -0.82 23.58 -8.26
N ASN A 186 -1.34 24.74 -7.89
CA ASN A 186 -0.70 26.07 -7.97
C ASN A 186 0.03 26.31 -9.31
N PRO A 187 -0.65 26.16 -10.45
CA PRO A 187 -0.01 26.28 -11.78
C PRO A 187 0.59 27.65 -12.06
N GLU A 188 0.13 28.69 -11.35
CA GLU A 188 0.61 30.07 -11.45
C GLU A 188 2.07 30.23 -10.99
N LEU A 189 2.57 29.38 -10.10
CA LEU A 189 3.95 29.37 -9.64
C LEU A 189 4.89 28.84 -10.75
N GLY A 190 4.39 27.93 -11.60
CA GLY A 190 5.15 27.26 -12.64
C GLY A 190 6.19 26.28 -12.11
N LEU A 191 6.53 25.28 -12.92
CA LEU A 191 7.57 24.27 -12.59
C LEU A 191 8.99 24.84 -12.69
N ARG A 192 9.18 25.92 -13.46
CA ARG A 192 10.48 26.57 -13.64
C ARG A 192 10.40 27.99 -13.10
N GLY A 193 11.29 28.34 -12.18
CA GLY A 193 11.44 29.73 -11.74
C GLY A 193 11.68 30.65 -12.96
N LYS A 194 11.18 31.88 -12.88
CA LYS A 194 11.12 32.86 -14.01
C LYS A 194 12.45 33.22 -14.69
N SER A 195 13.60 32.72 -14.26
CA SER A 195 14.86 32.98 -14.96
C SER A 195 15.98 32.02 -14.53
N VAL A 196 16.32 31.04 -15.32
CA VAL A 196 17.72 30.64 -15.64
C VAL A 196 17.68 29.68 -16.82
N PRO A 197 18.39 29.97 -17.93
CA PRO A 197 18.53 29.04 -19.04
C PRO A 197 19.20 27.74 -18.62
N PRO A 198 18.82 26.60 -19.21
CA PRO A 198 19.39 25.29 -18.85
C PRO A 198 20.91 25.18 -19.06
N SER A 199 21.50 26.02 -19.88
CA SER A 199 22.92 26.02 -20.26
C SER A 199 23.89 26.46 -19.15
N THR A 200 23.41 27.05 -18.05
CA THR A 200 24.27 27.53 -16.94
C THR A 200 24.33 26.59 -15.73
N ARG A 201 23.79 25.39 -15.84
CA ARG A 201 23.88 24.40 -14.74
C ARG A 201 25.30 23.83 -14.69
N LYS A 202 26.08 24.27 -13.72
CA LYS A 202 27.38 23.62 -13.40
C LYS A 202 27.12 22.18 -12.97
N ALA A 203 28.01 21.27 -13.40
CA ALA A 203 28.00 19.87 -12.95
C ALA A 203 28.04 19.80 -11.41
N GLY A 204 27.16 18.99 -10.83
CA GLY A 204 27.07 18.73 -9.40
C GLY A 204 25.67 18.83 -8.85
N THR A 205 25.43 18.11 -7.72
CA THR A 205 24.15 18.10 -7.05
C THR A 205 23.88 19.42 -6.34
N ARG A 206 22.62 19.84 -6.33
CA ARG A 206 22.14 21.05 -5.68
C ARG A 206 21.33 20.79 -4.45
N CYS A 207 21.22 19.55 -4.04
CA CYS A 207 20.49 19.15 -2.85
C CYS A 207 21.23 18.05 -2.10
N ASP A 208 21.04 18.05 -0.79
CA ASP A 208 21.44 16.99 0.13
C ASP A 208 20.21 16.13 0.41
N ILE A 209 20.33 14.81 0.20
CA ILE A 209 19.27 13.86 0.47
C ILE A 209 19.68 13.01 1.67
N ARG A 210 18.81 12.97 2.68
CA ARG A 210 18.96 12.12 3.85
C ARG A 210 17.73 11.25 4.01
N VAL A 211 17.96 9.95 4.24
CA VAL A 211 16.93 8.98 4.61
C VAL A 211 16.96 8.85 6.12
N ASP A 212 15.81 9.04 6.78
CA ASP A 212 15.70 8.88 8.23
C ASP A 212 15.58 7.40 8.58
N GLU A 213 16.52 6.89 9.34
CA GLU A 213 16.56 5.49 9.76
C GLU A 213 15.51 5.13 10.83
N ALA A 214 14.84 6.12 11.43
CA ALA A 214 13.78 5.88 12.40
C ALA A 214 12.46 5.40 11.75
N VAL A 215 12.25 5.73 10.48
CA VAL A 215 11.09 5.33 9.68
C VAL A 215 11.47 4.18 8.73
N GLY A 216 10.53 3.27 8.53
CA GLY A 216 10.77 2.07 7.71
C GLY A 216 11.56 0.99 8.44
N ALA A 217 11.63 -0.19 7.85
CA ALA A 217 12.41 -1.28 8.41
C ALA A 217 13.92 -1.03 8.28
N PRO A 218 14.73 -1.43 9.26
CA PRO A 218 16.17 -1.41 9.12
C PRO A 218 16.59 -2.42 8.03
N ALA A 219 17.76 -2.20 7.40
CA ALA A 219 18.28 -3.08 6.35
C ALA A 219 18.38 -4.56 6.78
N ARG A 220 18.55 -4.80 8.06
CA ARG A 220 18.59 -6.15 8.63
C ARG A 220 17.61 -6.25 9.79
N TYR A 221 16.55 -7.04 9.62
CA TYR A 221 15.65 -7.42 10.70
C TYR A 221 15.02 -8.77 10.41
N ARG A 222 14.54 -9.43 11.48
CA ARG A 222 13.77 -10.68 11.37
C ARG A 222 12.30 -10.37 11.51
N TYR A 223 11.48 -10.93 10.65
CA TYR A 223 10.03 -10.79 10.68
C TYR A 223 9.34 -12.13 10.96
N MET A 224 8.04 -12.09 11.21
CA MET A 224 7.19 -13.26 11.55
C MET A 224 7.52 -13.93 12.91
N TYR A 225 8.20 -13.22 13.80
CA TYR A 225 8.53 -13.70 15.15
C TYR A 225 7.80 -12.90 16.24
N THR A 226 6.71 -12.19 15.91
CA THR A 226 6.03 -11.31 16.86
C THR A 226 5.07 -12.10 17.75
N PRO A 227 5.32 -12.22 19.07
CA PRO A 227 4.38 -12.78 20.02
C PRO A 227 3.08 -11.98 20.07
N LEU A 228 1.98 -12.63 20.44
CA LEU A 228 0.67 -11.96 20.58
C LEU A 228 0.71 -10.81 21.59
N GLU A 229 1.51 -10.93 22.63
CA GLU A 229 1.70 -9.89 23.64
C GLU A 229 2.35 -8.64 23.07
N GLU A 230 3.42 -8.76 22.26
CA GLU A 230 4.07 -7.64 21.58
C GLU A 230 3.10 -6.95 20.60
N ARG A 231 2.31 -7.76 19.86
CA ARG A 231 1.28 -7.23 18.95
C ARG A 231 0.23 -6.42 19.68
N ALA A 232 -0.30 -6.95 20.79
CA ALA A 232 -1.27 -6.26 21.63
C ALA A 232 -0.66 -4.99 22.27
N GLY A 233 0.60 -5.08 22.72
CA GLY A 233 1.34 -3.95 23.28
C GLY A 233 1.58 -2.83 22.27
N ALA A 234 1.88 -3.16 21.00
CA ALA A 234 2.06 -2.18 19.94
C ALA A 234 0.76 -1.40 19.65
N LEU A 235 -0.38 -2.10 19.59
CA LEU A 235 -1.69 -1.49 19.41
C LEU A 235 -2.07 -0.59 20.61
N GLU A 236 -1.83 -1.04 21.82
CA GLU A 236 -2.06 -0.28 23.06
C GLU A 236 -1.21 1.01 23.06
N LYS A 237 0.08 0.89 22.78
CA LYS A 237 1.00 2.03 22.74
C LYS A 237 0.55 3.08 21.70
N GLY A 238 0.08 2.65 20.53
CA GLY A 238 -0.46 3.54 19.50
C GLY A 238 -1.69 4.29 20.00
N LEU A 239 -2.63 3.59 20.63
CA LEU A 239 -3.85 4.19 21.19
C LEU A 239 -3.50 5.23 22.26
N LEU A 240 -2.69 4.86 23.26
CA LEU A 240 -2.34 5.75 24.37
C LEU A 240 -1.52 6.97 23.91
N SER A 241 -0.66 6.82 22.89
CA SER A 241 0.09 7.93 22.32
C SER A 241 -0.83 8.97 21.67
N LEU A 242 -1.81 8.52 20.84
CA LEU A 242 -2.78 9.42 20.24
C LEU A 242 -3.72 10.03 21.27
N GLN A 243 -4.15 9.25 22.27
CA GLN A 243 -4.98 9.75 23.38
C GLN A 243 -4.29 10.94 24.07
N GLY A 244 -3.04 10.79 24.52
CA GLY A 244 -2.31 11.86 25.20
C GLY A 244 -2.13 13.12 24.35
N GLN A 245 -2.00 12.95 23.02
CA GLN A 245 -1.92 14.09 22.10
C GLN A 245 -3.28 14.78 21.92
N MET A 246 -4.39 14.02 21.87
CA MET A 246 -5.76 14.58 21.83
C MET A 246 -6.04 15.32 23.14
N GLU A 247 -5.71 14.75 24.30
CA GLU A 247 -5.85 15.37 25.61
C GLU A 247 -5.12 16.73 25.65
N SER A 248 -3.86 16.74 25.23
CA SER A 248 -3.05 17.96 25.19
C SER A 248 -3.56 19.00 24.19
N ARG A 249 -3.97 18.57 22.99
CA ARG A 249 -4.35 19.47 21.90
C ARG A 249 -5.73 20.09 22.08
N PHE A 250 -6.69 19.31 22.62
CA PHE A 250 -8.09 19.72 22.76
C PHE A 250 -8.48 20.04 24.22
N GLY A 251 -7.53 19.96 25.15
CA GLY A 251 -7.77 20.24 26.56
C GLY A 251 -8.77 19.25 27.19
N LEU A 252 -8.68 17.97 26.82
CA LEU A 252 -9.55 16.94 27.38
C LEU A 252 -9.07 16.61 28.80
N THR A 253 -9.73 17.17 29.81
CA THR A 253 -9.30 17.08 31.22
C THR A 253 -9.73 15.78 31.90
N GLU A 254 -10.79 15.13 31.42
CA GLU A 254 -11.32 13.90 31.98
C GLU A 254 -11.74 12.94 30.87
N VAL A 255 -10.96 11.88 30.66
CA VAL A 255 -11.28 10.80 29.74
C VAL A 255 -11.85 9.63 30.52
N THR A 256 -13.11 9.30 30.24
CA THR A 256 -13.80 8.18 30.90
C THR A 256 -13.44 6.87 30.19
N PRO A 257 -13.10 5.81 30.95
CA PRO A 257 -12.85 4.50 30.36
C PRO A 257 -14.06 3.99 29.55
N VAL A 258 -13.80 3.40 28.39
CA VAL A 258 -14.83 2.77 27.58
C VAL A 258 -15.52 1.65 28.37
N GLY A 259 -16.85 1.61 28.35
CA GLY A 259 -17.63 0.60 29.08
C GLY A 259 -18.12 1.05 30.46
N VAL A 260 -17.61 2.13 31.03
CA VAL A 260 -18.13 2.68 32.29
C VAL A 260 -19.47 3.37 32.05
N PRO A 261 -20.58 2.95 32.73
CA PRO A 261 -21.87 3.61 32.56
C PRO A 261 -21.88 5.01 33.18
N ARG A 262 -22.30 6.00 32.39
CA ARG A 262 -22.48 7.40 32.82
C ARG A 262 -23.72 7.97 32.17
N GLN A 263 -24.57 8.64 32.95
CA GLN A 263 -25.76 9.33 32.45
C GLN A 263 -25.40 10.74 31.92
N GLU A 264 -24.29 11.28 32.35
CA GLU A 264 -23.78 12.58 31.92
C GLU A 264 -22.96 12.41 30.62
N GLN A 265 -22.77 13.53 29.92
CA GLN A 265 -21.91 13.54 28.75
C GLN A 265 -20.46 13.37 29.16
N VAL A 266 -19.79 12.42 28.56
CA VAL A 266 -18.39 12.05 28.80
C VAL A 266 -17.58 12.07 27.50
N VAL A 267 -16.26 12.08 27.64
CA VAL A 267 -15.32 11.84 26.57
C VAL A 267 -14.69 10.46 26.76
N ALA A 268 -14.77 9.61 25.76
CA ALA A 268 -14.08 8.33 25.74
C ALA A 268 -13.15 8.24 24.54
N VAL A 269 -11.94 7.70 24.74
CA VAL A 269 -10.99 7.45 23.66
C VAL A 269 -10.87 5.95 23.40
N GLY A 270 -10.88 5.58 22.14
CA GLY A 270 -10.80 4.17 21.77
C GLY A 270 -10.45 3.98 20.30
N ARG A 271 -10.34 2.71 19.93
CA ARG A 271 -10.10 2.26 18.57
C ARG A 271 -11.39 1.77 17.94
N VAL A 272 -11.62 2.18 16.71
CA VAL A 272 -12.74 1.66 15.90
C VAL A 272 -12.44 0.21 15.51
N CYS A 273 -13.38 -0.68 15.77
CA CYS A 273 -13.31 -2.06 15.33
C CYS A 273 -14.68 -2.54 14.84
N CYS A 274 -14.69 -3.66 14.10
CA CYS A 274 -15.90 -4.33 13.66
C CYS A 274 -16.37 -5.33 14.71
N GLU A 275 -17.66 -5.51 14.84
CA GLU A 275 -18.24 -6.57 15.67
C GLU A 275 -17.90 -7.96 15.11
N SER A 276 -17.95 -8.10 13.79
CA SER A 276 -17.57 -9.32 13.08
C SER A 276 -16.09 -9.35 12.75
N THR A 277 -15.44 -10.50 12.91
CA THR A 277 -14.03 -10.69 12.55
C THR A 277 -13.79 -10.74 11.04
N GLU A 278 -14.82 -10.99 10.24
CA GLU A 278 -14.74 -11.18 8.79
C GLU A 278 -15.59 -10.18 7.98
N GLY A 279 -16.28 -9.26 8.67
CA GLY A 279 -17.17 -8.29 8.03
C GLY A 279 -16.56 -6.90 7.90
N LYS A 280 -17.06 -6.14 6.91
CA LYS A 280 -16.81 -4.69 6.84
C LYS A 280 -17.60 -3.99 7.94
N ILE A 281 -17.05 -2.90 8.47
CA ILE A 281 -17.80 -2.02 9.37
C ILE A 281 -18.98 -1.41 8.62
N ASN A 282 -20.11 -1.29 9.33
CA ASN A 282 -21.27 -0.53 8.90
C ASN A 282 -21.83 0.23 10.13
N ARG A 283 -22.76 1.13 9.91
CA ARG A 283 -23.31 1.97 11.00
C ARG A 283 -23.83 1.21 12.22
N ALA A 284 -24.25 -0.04 12.04
CA ALA A 284 -24.79 -0.87 13.12
C ALA A 284 -23.72 -1.72 13.81
N SER A 285 -22.61 -2.04 13.12
CA SER A 285 -21.56 -2.94 13.60
C SER A 285 -20.30 -2.24 14.11
N ILE A 286 -20.30 -0.91 14.18
CA ILE A 286 -19.13 -0.17 14.68
C ILE A 286 -19.05 -0.30 16.19
N LEU A 287 -17.89 -0.76 16.67
CA LEU A 287 -17.54 -0.82 18.08
C LEU A 287 -16.39 0.17 18.35
N LEU A 288 -16.41 0.73 19.56
CA LEU A 288 -15.31 1.46 20.16
C LEU A 288 -14.62 0.58 21.19
N GLU A 289 -13.37 0.20 20.94
CA GLU A 289 -12.53 -0.60 21.85
C GLU A 289 -11.66 0.33 22.68
N GLY A 290 -11.80 0.30 23.99
CA GLY A 290 -10.99 1.09 24.92
C GLY A 290 -9.60 0.49 25.15
N SER A 291 -8.72 1.27 25.81
CA SER A 291 -7.39 0.81 26.18
C SER A 291 -7.45 -0.43 27.09
N ARG A 292 -6.47 -1.28 26.99
CA ARG A 292 -6.34 -2.43 27.91
C ARG A 292 -6.04 -1.97 29.33
N ARG A 293 -5.28 -0.87 29.46
CA ARG A 293 -4.89 -0.30 30.75
C ARG A 293 -6.07 0.27 31.53
N ASP A 294 -6.87 1.12 30.87
CA ASP A 294 -7.89 1.92 31.58
C ASP A 294 -9.32 1.32 31.44
N SER A 295 -9.56 0.61 30.32
CA SER A 295 -10.88 0.05 29.99
C SER A 295 -10.88 -1.50 29.95
N SER A 296 -9.79 -2.16 30.31
CA SER A 296 -9.63 -3.63 30.21
C SER A 296 -9.95 -4.18 28.81
N GLY A 297 -9.77 -3.37 27.76
CA GLY A 297 -10.09 -3.74 26.38
C GLY A 297 -11.59 -3.89 26.12
N GLN A 298 -12.45 -3.29 26.94
CA GLN A 298 -13.90 -3.34 26.74
C GLN A 298 -14.30 -2.67 25.43
N ARG A 299 -15.34 -3.22 24.81
CA ARG A 299 -15.93 -2.73 23.56
C ARG A 299 -17.35 -2.30 23.78
N VAL A 300 -17.72 -1.16 23.22
CA VAL A 300 -19.08 -0.63 23.25
C VAL A 300 -19.58 -0.35 21.85
N HIS A 301 -20.87 -0.55 21.59
CA HIS A 301 -21.47 -0.13 20.34
C HIS A 301 -21.44 1.39 20.21
N LEU A 302 -20.98 1.89 19.07
CA LEU A 302 -20.93 3.30 18.77
C LEU A 302 -22.17 3.73 17.96
N ASP A 303 -23.07 4.44 18.60
CA ASP A 303 -24.29 4.96 17.97
C ASP A 303 -24.02 6.33 17.37
N LEU A 304 -24.05 6.43 16.04
CA LEU A 304 -23.71 7.62 15.27
C LEU A 304 -24.94 8.39 14.73
N ARG A 305 -26.15 8.09 15.22
CA ARG A 305 -27.38 8.70 14.68
C ARG A 305 -27.46 10.21 14.90
N GLU A 306 -26.85 10.72 15.99
CA GLU A 306 -26.78 12.13 16.31
C GLU A 306 -25.62 12.87 15.63
N ILE A 307 -24.72 12.15 14.94
CA ILE A 307 -23.57 12.74 14.24
C ILE A 307 -23.94 13.04 12.78
N PRO A 308 -23.95 14.30 12.37
CA PRO A 308 -24.35 14.68 11.01
C PRO A 308 -23.35 14.28 9.93
N SER A 309 -22.06 14.23 10.27
CA SER A 309 -20.99 13.88 9.33
C SER A 309 -19.88 13.13 10.05
N PHE A 310 -19.46 12.01 9.48
CA PHE A 310 -18.33 11.22 9.98
C PHE A 310 -17.70 10.43 8.85
N ALA A 311 -16.43 9.98 9.06
CA ALA A 311 -15.72 9.06 8.21
C ALA A 311 -14.84 8.18 9.11
N LEU A 312 -15.17 6.89 9.21
CA LEU A 312 -14.56 5.95 10.13
C LEU A 312 -14.06 4.71 9.39
N PHE A 313 -12.98 4.12 9.89
CA PHE A 313 -12.41 2.90 9.34
C PHE A 313 -11.83 2.00 10.47
N PRO A 314 -11.67 0.69 10.27
CA PRO A 314 -11.11 -0.22 11.26
C PRO A 314 -9.67 0.15 11.65
N GLY A 315 -9.39 0.23 12.95
CA GLY A 315 -8.07 0.62 13.46
C GLY A 315 -7.93 2.10 13.81
N GLN A 316 -8.85 2.95 13.36
CA GLN A 316 -8.83 4.39 13.66
C GLN A 316 -8.95 4.63 15.17
N VAL A 317 -8.05 5.43 15.72
CA VAL A 317 -8.13 5.91 17.11
C VAL A 317 -8.80 7.28 17.11
N LEU A 318 -9.84 7.43 17.93
CA LEU A 318 -10.62 8.66 18.01
C LEU A 318 -11.13 8.92 19.42
N ALA A 319 -11.48 10.17 19.70
CA ALA A 319 -12.21 10.53 20.92
C ALA A 319 -13.68 10.78 20.56
N VAL A 320 -14.57 10.20 21.38
CA VAL A 320 -16.01 10.33 21.25
C VAL A 320 -16.55 11.11 22.43
N GLN A 321 -17.26 12.19 22.15
CA GLN A 321 -18.07 12.91 23.13
C GLN A 321 -19.51 12.40 23.05
N GLY A 322 -20.07 11.96 24.17
CA GLY A 322 -21.42 11.38 24.15
C GLY A 322 -21.86 10.83 25.51
N VAL A 323 -22.88 9.99 25.51
CA VAL A 323 -23.48 9.38 26.70
C VAL A 323 -23.41 7.88 26.60
N ASN A 324 -22.93 7.20 27.66
CA ASN A 324 -22.92 5.76 27.79
C ASN A 324 -23.73 5.32 29.01
N GLY A 325 -25.05 5.42 28.93
CA GLY A 325 -25.93 5.16 30.08
C GLY A 325 -25.97 3.70 30.52
N SER A 326 -25.70 2.74 29.63
CA SER A 326 -25.77 1.29 29.92
C SER A 326 -24.41 0.63 30.12
N GLY A 327 -23.32 1.30 29.78
CA GLY A 327 -21.99 0.67 29.73
C GLY A 327 -21.72 -0.16 28.45
N GLY A 328 -22.72 -0.42 27.62
CA GLY A 328 -22.60 -1.23 26.40
C GLY A 328 -22.82 -0.47 25.09
N ARG A 329 -23.34 0.77 25.16
CA ARG A 329 -23.67 1.58 23.99
C ARG A 329 -23.34 3.06 24.21
N MET A 330 -22.46 3.60 23.42
CA MET A 330 -22.06 5.00 23.42
C MET A 330 -22.86 5.76 22.36
N VAL A 331 -23.76 6.66 22.78
CA VAL A 331 -24.44 7.58 21.85
C VAL A 331 -23.54 8.77 21.62
N ALA A 332 -22.95 8.85 20.44
CA ALA A 332 -21.99 9.88 20.08
C ALA A 332 -22.71 11.18 19.70
N ARG A 333 -22.21 12.31 20.21
CA ARG A 333 -22.65 13.68 19.91
C ARG A 333 -21.54 14.49 19.24
N GLY A 334 -20.28 14.08 19.43
CA GLY A 334 -19.12 14.68 18.81
C GLY A 334 -18.02 13.65 18.64
N ILE A 335 -17.21 13.82 17.59
CA ILE A 335 -16.05 12.96 17.29
C ILE A 335 -14.84 13.85 17.03
N ILE A 336 -13.69 13.41 17.55
CA ILE A 336 -12.37 13.95 17.23
C ILE A 336 -11.60 12.83 16.54
N ASP A 337 -11.36 12.96 15.22
CA ASP A 337 -10.85 11.91 14.33
C ASP A 337 -9.34 11.63 14.50
N GLY A 338 -8.65 12.36 15.35
CA GLY A 338 -7.21 12.26 15.57
C GLY A 338 -6.56 13.66 15.60
N VAL A 339 -5.23 13.66 15.64
CA VAL A 339 -4.44 14.89 15.70
C VAL A 339 -3.25 14.79 14.77
N PRO A 340 -3.12 15.64 13.75
CA PRO A 340 -1.90 15.70 12.96
C PRO A 340 -0.73 16.20 13.82
N ARG A 341 0.46 15.70 13.56
CA ARG A 341 1.66 16.23 14.19
C ARG A 341 1.96 17.66 13.71
N PRO A 342 2.79 18.43 14.45
CA PRO A 342 3.23 19.73 13.97
C PRO A 342 3.89 19.64 12.59
N LEU A 343 3.72 20.70 11.80
CA LEU A 343 4.43 20.88 10.53
C LEU A 343 5.92 21.15 10.80
N PRO A 344 6.80 20.79 9.86
CA PRO A 344 8.22 21.07 9.97
C PRO A 344 8.49 22.59 10.03
N ALA A 345 9.45 22.95 10.86
CA ALA A 345 9.89 24.33 11.01
C ALA A 345 11.40 24.35 11.22
N SER A 346 12.06 25.35 10.67
CA SER A 346 13.50 25.57 10.78
C SER A 346 13.83 27.03 11.14
N ARG A 347 15.03 27.28 11.59
CA ARG A 347 15.51 28.65 11.83
C ARG A 347 15.57 29.43 10.53
N PRO A 348 15.23 30.73 10.50
CA PRO A 348 15.34 31.55 9.30
C PRO A 348 16.73 31.53 8.64
N SER A 349 17.81 31.52 9.44
CA SER A 349 19.18 31.42 8.95
C SER A 349 19.45 30.08 8.24
N GLU A 350 18.98 28.97 8.81
CA GLU A 350 19.10 27.64 8.19
C GLU A 350 18.35 27.58 6.85
N LEU A 351 17.13 28.11 6.80
CA LEU A 351 16.35 28.18 5.55
C LEU A 351 17.05 29.06 4.50
N ALA A 352 17.62 30.17 4.92
CA ALA A 352 18.39 31.04 4.01
C ALA A 352 19.60 30.32 3.42
N GLU A 353 20.32 29.53 4.20
CA GLU A 353 21.45 28.74 3.73
C GLU A 353 21.02 27.61 2.79
N LEU A 354 20.00 26.81 3.18
CA LEU A 354 19.52 25.68 2.39
C LEU A 354 18.90 26.11 1.07
N GLN A 355 18.14 27.20 1.04
CA GLN A 355 17.42 27.65 -0.15
C GLN A 355 18.25 28.56 -1.05
N HIS A 356 19.15 29.36 -0.48
CA HIS A 356 19.88 30.39 -1.22
C HIS A 356 21.41 30.23 -1.20
N GLY A 357 21.95 29.26 -0.44
CA GLY A 357 23.37 28.96 -0.38
C GLY A 357 23.94 28.60 -1.76
N ALA A 358 25.13 29.09 -2.09
CA ALA A 358 25.76 28.90 -3.39
C ALA A 358 26.06 27.42 -3.73
N GLY A 359 26.27 26.59 -2.73
CA GLY A 359 26.54 25.14 -2.86
C GLY A 359 25.29 24.27 -2.91
N LEU A 360 24.11 24.83 -2.70
CA LEU A 360 22.83 24.12 -2.65
C LEU A 360 21.86 24.68 -3.71
N ALA A 361 20.63 24.99 -3.34
CA ALA A 361 19.59 25.43 -4.30
C ALA A 361 19.91 26.74 -5.01
N GLY A 362 20.69 27.64 -4.39
CA GLY A 362 21.13 28.91 -5.00
C GLY A 362 19.97 29.84 -5.36
N GLY A 363 18.86 29.79 -4.63
CA GLY A 363 17.65 30.57 -4.89
C GLY A 363 16.79 30.06 -6.05
N ARG A 364 17.02 28.85 -6.53
CA ARG A 364 16.21 28.20 -7.58
C ARG A 364 15.23 27.22 -6.96
N PRO A 365 14.07 26.99 -7.62
CA PRO A 365 13.14 25.95 -7.16
C PRO A 365 13.82 24.58 -7.10
N LEU A 366 13.52 23.82 -6.05
CA LEU A 366 13.86 22.40 -5.93
C LEU A 366 12.90 21.61 -6.84
N SER A 367 13.46 20.87 -7.79
CA SER A 367 12.69 20.11 -8.77
C SER A 367 12.71 18.63 -8.44
N ILE A 368 11.52 18.03 -8.25
CA ILE A 368 11.34 16.63 -7.85
C ILE A 368 10.41 15.95 -8.85
N PHE A 369 10.81 14.79 -9.38
CA PHE A 369 9.92 13.90 -10.10
C PHE A 369 9.51 12.74 -9.17
N ALA A 370 8.25 12.32 -9.24
CA ALA A 370 7.74 11.19 -8.49
C ALA A 370 6.97 10.25 -9.41
N ALA A 371 7.37 8.98 -9.45
CA ALA A 371 6.71 7.95 -10.24
C ALA A 371 6.58 6.65 -9.44
N ALA A 372 5.48 5.93 -9.65
CA ALA A 372 5.23 4.65 -9.02
C ALA A 372 5.00 3.56 -10.06
N GLY A 373 5.50 2.37 -9.77
CA GLY A 373 5.30 1.19 -10.63
C GLY A 373 3.81 0.78 -10.78
N PRO A 374 3.57 -0.15 -11.71
CA PRO A 374 4.52 -0.88 -12.53
C PRO A 374 5.27 0.00 -13.53
N PHE A 375 6.54 -0.32 -13.81
CA PHE A 375 7.38 0.41 -14.74
C PHE A 375 7.39 -0.20 -16.15
N THR A 376 6.61 -1.25 -16.37
CA THR A 376 6.40 -1.91 -17.65
C THR A 376 4.91 -2.16 -17.88
N THR A 377 4.51 -2.37 -19.14
CA THR A 377 3.15 -2.75 -19.52
C THR A 377 2.90 -4.22 -19.25
N SER A 378 1.64 -4.62 -19.06
CA SER A 378 1.27 -6.00 -18.67
C SER A 378 1.53 -7.07 -19.75
N ASP A 379 1.83 -6.66 -20.97
CA ASP A 379 2.12 -7.53 -22.12
C ASP A 379 3.61 -7.72 -22.40
N SER A 380 4.47 -6.86 -21.84
CA SER A 380 5.90 -6.79 -22.15
C SER A 380 6.77 -6.66 -20.90
N LEU A 381 8.02 -7.14 -20.96
CA LEU A 381 9.09 -6.92 -19.98
C LEU A 381 10.21 -6.01 -20.55
N VAL A 382 9.90 -5.17 -21.55
CA VAL A 382 10.86 -4.23 -22.16
C VAL A 382 11.03 -2.93 -21.36
N TYR A 383 10.07 -2.60 -20.47
CA TYR A 383 10.09 -1.38 -19.64
C TYR A 383 10.07 -0.09 -20.44
N GLU A 384 9.25 -0.04 -21.50
CA GLU A 384 9.07 1.17 -22.33
C GLU A 384 8.63 2.40 -21.51
N PRO A 385 7.65 2.30 -20.55
CA PRO A 385 7.27 3.44 -19.72
C PRO A 385 8.43 3.99 -18.88
N LEU A 386 9.29 3.12 -18.36
CA LEU A 386 10.50 3.56 -17.65
C LEU A 386 11.47 4.28 -18.58
N ASN A 387 11.68 3.77 -19.80
CA ASN A 387 12.58 4.41 -20.78
C ASN A 387 12.11 5.84 -21.11
N ASP A 388 10.81 6.03 -21.31
CA ASP A 388 10.21 7.33 -21.59
C ASP A 388 10.33 8.27 -20.38
N LEU A 389 10.12 7.75 -19.15
CA LEU A 389 10.36 8.53 -17.93
C LEU A 389 11.82 8.98 -17.81
N LEU A 390 12.79 8.10 -18.07
CA LEU A 390 14.21 8.46 -18.08
C LEU A 390 14.54 9.50 -19.17
N GLY A 391 13.86 9.41 -20.32
CA GLY A 391 13.91 10.44 -21.38
C GLY A 391 13.40 11.79 -20.87
N ALA A 392 12.27 11.82 -20.18
CA ALA A 392 11.72 13.03 -19.56
C ALA A 392 12.65 13.59 -18.46
N VAL A 393 13.24 12.74 -17.63
CA VAL A 393 14.25 13.11 -16.62
C VAL A 393 15.47 13.76 -17.28
N ARG A 394 16.00 13.18 -18.36
CA ARG A 394 17.12 13.74 -19.10
C ARG A 394 16.80 15.13 -19.68
N ALA A 395 15.59 15.31 -20.22
CA ALA A 395 15.14 16.58 -20.80
C ALA A 395 14.90 17.67 -19.73
N ALA A 396 14.25 17.31 -18.61
CA ALA A 396 13.89 18.26 -17.56
C ALA A 396 15.03 18.52 -16.56
N ARG A 397 15.95 17.54 -16.34
CA ARG A 397 17.07 17.57 -15.40
C ARG A 397 16.62 17.92 -13.97
N PRO A 398 15.67 17.17 -13.36
CA PRO A 398 15.23 17.42 -11.99
C PRO A 398 16.38 17.20 -10.99
N ASP A 399 16.25 17.76 -9.80
CA ASP A 399 17.23 17.56 -8.73
C ASP A 399 17.11 16.16 -8.12
N VAL A 400 15.86 15.71 -7.95
CA VAL A 400 15.53 14.41 -7.33
C VAL A 400 14.48 13.68 -8.16
N VAL A 401 14.64 12.37 -8.28
CA VAL A 401 13.63 11.46 -8.83
C VAL A 401 13.31 10.40 -7.79
N VAL A 402 12.07 10.35 -7.31
CA VAL A 402 11.58 9.33 -6.38
C VAL A 402 10.85 8.27 -7.18
N LEU A 403 11.42 7.08 -7.24
CA LEU A 403 10.83 5.90 -7.87
C LEU A 403 10.30 4.97 -6.78
N MET A 404 9.00 4.72 -6.80
CA MET A 404 8.29 3.85 -5.87
C MET A 404 7.90 2.56 -6.59
N GLY A 405 8.28 1.39 -6.05
CA GLY A 405 7.91 0.09 -6.65
C GLY A 405 6.39 -0.08 -6.89
N PRO A 406 5.97 -1.22 -7.49
CA PRO A 406 6.80 -2.36 -7.83
C PRO A 406 7.70 -2.13 -9.05
N PHE A 407 8.96 -2.55 -8.94
CA PHE A 407 9.92 -2.55 -10.05
C PHE A 407 9.81 -3.84 -10.87
N VAL A 408 9.77 -4.99 -10.21
CA VAL A 408 9.43 -6.30 -10.79
C VAL A 408 8.11 -6.74 -10.18
N ASP A 409 7.02 -6.42 -10.84
CA ASP A 409 5.67 -6.57 -10.29
C ASP A 409 5.24 -8.03 -10.23
N ALA A 410 5.03 -8.59 -9.05
CA ALA A 410 4.54 -9.95 -8.85
C ALA A 410 3.13 -10.19 -9.46
N GLU A 411 2.34 -9.14 -9.68
CA GLU A 411 1.04 -9.23 -10.36
C GLU A 411 1.17 -9.15 -11.90
N HIS A 412 2.37 -8.92 -12.44
CA HIS A 412 2.58 -8.94 -13.90
C HIS A 412 2.41 -10.38 -14.43
N PRO A 413 1.64 -10.62 -15.52
CA PRO A 413 1.29 -11.97 -15.98
C PRO A 413 2.52 -12.87 -16.22
N LYS A 414 3.58 -12.35 -16.83
CA LYS A 414 4.80 -13.11 -17.10
C LYS A 414 5.63 -13.36 -15.84
N VAL A 415 5.63 -12.44 -14.87
CA VAL A 415 6.30 -12.64 -13.57
C VAL A 415 5.52 -13.63 -12.73
N ALA A 416 4.20 -13.51 -12.66
CA ALA A 416 3.33 -14.42 -11.92
C ALA A 416 3.37 -15.87 -12.44
N SER A 417 3.60 -16.07 -13.76
CA SER A 417 3.79 -17.40 -14.35
C SER A 417 5.22 -17.94 -14.21
N GLY A 418 6.17 -17.13 -13.73
CA GLY A 418 7.59 -17.48 -13.69
C GLY A 418 8.29 -17.38 -15.05
N ASP A 419 7.63 -16.84 -16.08
CA ASP A 419 8.17 -16.70 -17.43
C ASP A 419 8.85 -15.32 -17.60
N ALA A 420 9.92 -15.08 -16.85
CA ALA A 420 10.73 -13.88 -16.96
C ALA A 420 11.77 -14.04 -18.08
N THR A 421 11.29 -14.02 -19.33
CA THR A 421 12.16 -14.13 -20.50
C THR A 421 12.56 -12.75 -21.03
N ILE A 422 13.84 -12.61 -21.40
CA ILE A 422 14.39 -11.42 -22.06
C ILE A 422 14.91 -11.80 -23.45
N GLU A 423 14.79 -10.89 -24.40
CA GLU A 423 15.38 -11.03 -25.71
C GLU A 423 16.86 -10.70 -25.66
N CYS A 424 17.71 -11.62 -26.11
CA CYS A 424 19.15 -11.44 -26.23
C CYS A 424 19.50 -10.78 -27.57
N VAL A 425 20.68 -10.14 -27.61
CA VAL A 425 21.19 -9.45 -28.82
C VAL A 425 21.30 -10.41 -30.03
N ASP A 426 21.48 -11.69 -29.78
CA ASP A 426 21.63 -12.76 -30.78
C ASP A 426 20.28 -13.29 -31.31
N GLY A 427 19.16 -12.66 -30.95
CA GLY A 427 17.82 -13.06 -31.36
C GLY A 427 17.25 -14.26 -30.61
N GLY A 428 17.95 -14.75 -29.58
CA GLY A 428 17.47 -15.77 -28.65
C GLY A 428 16.66 -15.15 -27.49
N SER A 429 15.90 -15.96 -26.79
CA SER A 429 15.26 -15.57 -25.52
C SER A 429 15.86 -16.36 -24.38
N GLU A 430 16.24 -15.68 -23.31
CA GLU A 430 16.81 -16.28 -22.11
C GLU A 430 15.88 -16.05 -20.91
N SER A 431 15.64 -17.09 -20.11
CA SER A 431 14.91 -16.99 -18.86
C SER A 431 15.87 -16.50 -17.77
N VAL A 432 15.49 -15.43 -17.07
CA VAL A 432 16.29 -14.82 -16.00
C VAL A 432 15.52 -14.85 -14.68
N ASP A 433 16.27 -14.85 -13.57
CA ASP A 433 15.66 -14.64 -12.26
C ASP A 433 15.19 -13.17 -12.08
N PHE A 434 14.34 -12.93 -11.10
CA PHE A 434 13.71 -11.61 -10.90
C PHE A 434 14.69 -10.53 -10.46
N GLU A 435 15.76 -10.90 -9.76
CA GLU A 435 16.82 -9.97 -9.38
C GLU A 435 17.65 -9.57 -10.59
N THR A 436 18.01 -10.52 -11.44
CA THR A 436 18.66 -10.26 -12.72
C THR A 436 17.78 -9.40 -13.64
N LEU A 437 16.47 -9.67 -13.66
CA LEU A 437 15.52 -8.82 -14.40
C LEU A 437 15.55 -7.37 -13.89
N PHE A 438 15.55 -7.17 -12.56
CA PHE A 438 15.68 -5.84 -11.97
C PHE A 438 16.99 -5.17 -12.39
N ARG A 439 18.11 -5.88 -12.30
CA ARG A 439 19.42 -5.35 -12.68
C ARG A 439 19.46 -4.91 -14.13
N LEU A 440 19.01 -5.76 -15.06
CA LEU A 440 19.04 -5.49 -16.51
C LEU A 440 18.04 -4.36 -16.90
N ARG A 441 16.88 -4.30 -16.24
CA ARG A 441 15.80 -3.39 -16.63
C ARG A 441 15.76 -2.08 -15.87
N LEU A 442 16.35 -2.00 -14.69
CA LEU A 442 16.43 -0.78 -13.90
C LEU A 442 17.90 -0.32 -13.72
N SER A 443 18.75 -1.13 -13.09
CA SER A 443 20.10 -0.71 -12.70
C SER A 443 20.93 -0.32 -13.91
N GLU A 444 21.01 -1.16 -14.95
CA GLU A 444 21.76 -0.87 -16.17
C GLU A 444 21.22 0.34 -16.95
N LYS A 445 19.90 0.57 -16.90
CA LYS A 445 19.31 1.77 -17.55
C LYS A 445 19.69 3.04 -16.81
N LEU A 446 19.72 3.04 -15.48
CA LEU A 446 20.22 4.17 -14.70
C LEU A 446 21.72 4.40 -14.93
N ASP A 447 22.50 3.36 -14.96
CA ASP A 447 23.94 3.45 -15.23
C ASP A 447 24.20 3.97 -16.65
N THR A 448 23.43 3.51 -17.63
CA THR A 448 23.48 4.02 -19.03
C THR A 448 23.08 5.50 -19.09
N LEU A 449 22.05 5.93 -18.35
CA LEU A 449 21.64 7.32 -18.28
C LEU A 449 22.81 8.19 -17.76
N PHE A 450 23.47 7.78 -16.70
CA PHE A 450 24.59 8.50 -16.11
C PHE A 450 25.86 8.45 -16.95
N ALA A 451 26.10 7.33 -17.65
CA ALA A 451 27.24 7.21 -18.58
C ALA A 451 27.08 8.16 -19.78
N ASN A 452 25.85 8.28 -20.28
CA ASN A 452 25.52 9.14 -21.44
C ASN A 452 25.43 10.64 -21.08
N ASP A 453 25.10 10.99 -19.84
CA ASP A 453 25.01 12.37 -19.35
C ASP A 453 25.70 12.49 -17.98
N ARG A 454 27.03 12.60 -18.00
CA ARG A 454 27.86 12.69 -16.79
C ARG A 454 27.57 13.95 -15.96
N ASP A 455 27.06 14.99 -16.59
CA ASP A 455 26.72 16.28 -15.97
C ASP A 455 25.27 16.33 -15.46
N LEU A 456 24.53 15.23 -15.53
CA LEU A 456 23.18 15.14 -15.00
C LEU A 456 23.21 15.36 -13.48
N PRO A 457 22.55 16.41 -12.93
CA PRO A 457 22.59 16.71 -11.49
C PRO A 457 21.67 15.82 -10.66
N THR A 458 20.87 15.01 -11.33
CA THR A 458 19.77 14.24 -10.74
C THR A 458 20.26 13.16 -9.80
N GLN A 459 19.61 13.05 -8.65
CA GLN A 459 19.75 11.93 -7.72
C GLN A 459 18.45 11.12 -7.72
N PHE A 460 18.56 9.81 -7.63
CA PHE A 460 17.42 8.88 -7.58
C PHE A 460 17.23 8.35 -6.16
N VAL A 461 15.99 8.25 -5.72
CA VAL A 461 15.58 7.55 -4.51
C VAL A 461 14.70 6.38 -4.93
N LEU A 462 15.08 5.16 -4.54
CA LEU A 462 14.32 3.94 -4.83
C LEU A 462 13.64 3.45 -3.55
N VAL A 463 12.32 3.29 -3.60
CA VAL A 463 11.50 2.77 -2.49
C VAL A 463 10.86 1.47 -2.95
N PRO A 464 11.12 0.31 -2.30
CA PRO A 464 10.55 -0.97 -2.70
C PRO A 464 9.03 -1.01 -2.50
N SER A 465 8.37 -2.00 -3.08
CA SER A 465 6.95 -2.28 -2.89
C SER A 465 6.73 -3.70 -2.41
N LEU A 466 5.68 -3.91 -1.64
CA LEU A 466 5.22 -5.26 -1.23
C LEU A 466 4.86 -6.17 -2.41
N ARG A 467 4.81 -5.62 -3.62
CA ARG A 467 4.58 -6.33 -4.87
C ARG A 467 5.86 -6.61 -5.66
N ASP A 468 7.03 -6.20 -5.16
CA ASP A 468 8.30 -6.58 -5.79
C ASP A 468 8.59 -8.06 -5.57
N ALA A 469 8.67 -8.84 -6.67
CA ALA A 469 8.71 -10.29 -6.64
C ALA A 469 9.98 -10.88 -5.98
N PHE A 470 11.08 -10.10 -5.89
CA PHE A 470 12.36 -10.54 -5.37
C PHE A 470 12.74 -9.92 -4.02
N HIS A 471 11.82 -9.19 -3.41
CA HIS A 471 12.06 -8.48 -2.15
C HIS A 471 11.10 -8.95 -1.04
N GLU A 472 11.38 -8.57 0.21
CA GLU A 472 10.55 -8.93 1.36
C GLU A 472 9.13 -8.37 1.22
N PHE A 473 8.13 -9.21 1.50
CA PHE A 473 6.70 -8.87 1.37
C PHE A 473 6.04 -8.44 2.71
N VAL A 474 6.84 -8.07 3.70
CA VAL A 474 6.38 -7.67 5.04
C VAL A 474 6.47 -6.15 5.21
N TYR A 475 5.46 -5.56 5.83
CA TYR A 475 5.42 -4.13 6.13
C TYR A 475 5.72 -3.84 7.62
N PRO A 476 6.64 -2.96 7.95
CA PRO A 476 7.44 -2.11 7.06
C PRO A 476 8.50 -2.92 6.32
N GLN A 477 8.91 -2.46 5.15
CA GLN A 477 9.78 -3.16 4.23
C GLN A 477 11.19 -2.54 4.27
N PRO A 478 12.27 -3.33 4.33
CA PRO A 478 13.62 -2.80 4.31
C PRO A 478 13.97 -2.20 2.93
N PRO A 479 15.01 -1.36 2.84
CA PRO A 479 15.51 -0.91 1.54
C PRO A 479 16.08 -2.09 0.74
N PHE A 480 16.18 -1.95 -0.58
CA PHE A 480 16.92 -2.91 -1.38
C PHE A 480 18.35 -3.03 -0.88
N HIS A 481 18.88 -4.27 -0.87
CA HIS A 481 20.25 -4.50 -0.46
C HIS A 481 21.22 -4.16 -1.59
N ASP A 482 22.22 -3.34 -1.30
CA ASP A 482 23.41 -3.27 -2.13
C ASP A 482 24.37 -4.39 -1.68
N ARG A 483 24.52 -5.42 -2.48
CA ARG A 483 25.28 -6.64 -2.14
C ARG A 483 26.73 -6.37 -1.70
N VAL A 484 27.30 -5.25 -2.09
CA VAL A 484 28.70 -4.91 -1.75
C VAL A 484 28.88 -4.57 -0.27
N GLU A 485 27.87 -3.96 0.38
CA GLU A 485 27.95 -3.68 1.82
C GLU A 485 27.64 -4.91 2.68
N GLY A 486 26.87 -5.88 2.17
CA GLY A 486 26.42 -7.07 2.90
C GLY A 486 27.29 -8.33 2.72
N GLY A 487 28.06 -8.43 1.66
CA GLY A 487 28.76 -9.66 1.29
C GLY A 487 29.87 -10.08 2.24
N VAL A 488 30.50 -9.14 2.92
CA VAL A 488 31.64 -9.42 3.83
C VAL A 488 31.19 -10.12 5.11
N GLU A 489 29.96 -9.87 5.61
CA GLU A 489 29.49 -10.47 6.85
C GLU A 489 28.77 -11.81 6.69
N LEU A 490 28.31 -12.16 5.49
CA LEU A 490 27.66 -13.44 5.23
C LEU A 490 28.63 -14.55 4.79
N GLY A 491 29.93 -14.27 4.71
CA GLY A 491 30.94 -15.24 4.28
C GLY A 491 30.82 -15.64 2.80
N VAL A 492 29.97 -15.01 2.06
CA VAL A 492 29.87 -15.15 0.61
C VAL A 492 30.84 -14.12 0.03
N GLY A 493 31.87 -14.57 -0.68
CA GLY A 493 32.89 -13.71 -1.26
C GLY A 493 32.26 -12.53 -2.00
N ALA A 494 32.67 -11.32 -1.66
CA ALA A 494 32.22 -10.13 -2.35
C ALA A 494 32.65 -10.22 -3.81
N TYR A 495 31.70 -10.35 -4.73
CA TYR A 495 31.98 -10.17 -6.14
C TYR A 495 31.89 -8.65 -6.42
N PRO A 496 33.03 -7.97 -6.68
CA PRO A 496 33.04 -6.51 -6.90
C PRO A 496 32.24 -6.08 -8.13
N GLU A 497 31.88 -7.04 -8.99
CA GLU A 497 31.17 -6.83 -10.26
C GLU A 497 29.64 -6.76 -10.09
N GLU A 498 29.11 -7.04 -8.89
CA GLU A 498 27.65 -7.15 -8.63
C GLU A 498 27.05 -5.96 -7.89
N ARG A 499 27.65 -4.77 -7.96
CA ARG A 499 27.01 -3.56 -7.44
C ARG A 499 25.73 -3.27 -8.21
N MET A 500 24.65 -3.05 -7.46
CA MET A 500 23.38 -2.63 -8.05
C MET A 500 23.51 -1.28 -8.76
N PHE A 501 24.38 -0.38 -8.25
CA PHE A 501 24.58 0.97 -8.77
C PHE A 501 26.02 1.42 -8.55
N VAL A 502 26.73 1.77 -9.61
CA VAL A 502 28.22 1.92 -9.59
C VAL A 502 28.70 3.37 -9.51
N LEU A 503 27.87 4.38 -9.80
CA LEU A 503 28.37 5.73 -10.08
C LEU A 503 27.97 6.77 -9.02
N ASP A 504 28.98 7.37 -8.38
CA ASP A 504 28.84 8.52 -7.49
C ASP A 504 29.08 9.86 -8.23
N ILE A 505 28.38 10.93 -7.81
CA ILE A 505 28.60 12.28 -8.35
C ILE A 505 29.74 12.96 -7.58
N PRO A 506 30.71 13.62 -8.28
CA PRO A 506 31.68 14.48 -7.62
C PRO A 506 30.99 15.64 -6.89
N LYS A 507 31.38 15.94 -5.62
CA LYS A 507 30.94 17.17 -4.95
C LYS A 507 31.52 18.39 -5.67
N THR A 508 30.68 19.38 -5.95
CA THR A 508 31.12 20.66 -6.52
C THR A 508 32.01 21.39 -5.51
N GLY A 509 33.28 21.52 -5.82
CA GLY A 509 34.22 22.29 -4.99
C GLY A 509 35.65 21.72 -4.90
N GLY A 510 35.90 20.56 -5.47
CA GLY A 510 37.22 19.94 -5.50
C GLY A 510 37.80 19.91 -6.92
N THR A 511 39.00 20.43 -7.05
CA THR A 511 39.85 20.48 -8.24
C THR A 511 39.89 19.11 -8.96
N THR A 512 39.80 19.15 -10.26
CA THR A 512 39.99 18.04 -11.22
C THR A 512 40.96 16.95 -10.74
N ALA A 513 40.42 15.79 -10.34
CA ALA A 513 41.19 14.57 -10.21
C ALA A 513 40.98 13.70 -11.44
N THR A 514 42.05 13.49 -12.12
CA THR A 514 42.25 12.67 -13.31
C THR A 514 41.73 11.25 -13.11
N THR A 515 41.07 10.74 -14.14
CA THR A 515 40.55 9.38 -14.33
C THR A 515 41.56 8.33 -13.88
N THR A 516 41.30 7.68 -12.75
CA THR A 516 41.90 6.37 -12.43
C THR A 516 40.77 5.40 -12.19
N THR A 517 40.86 4.26 -12.82
CA THR A 517 39.90 3.15 -12.77
C THR A 517 39.50 2.78 -11.34
N ALA A 518 38.20 2.52 -11.14
CA ALA A 518 37.55 2.25 -9.84
C ALA A 518 38.21 1.13 -9.01
N ALA A 519 39.02 0.27 -9.60
CA ALA A 519 39.74 -0.81 -8.91
C ALA A 519 40.89 -0.33 -8.01
N ALA A 520 41.46 0.86 -8.26
CA ALA A 520 42.59 1.39 -7.46
C ALA A 520 42.14 2.24 -6.23
N ALA A 521 40.85 2.58 -6.14
CA ALA A 521 40.32 3.41 -5.05
C ALA A 521 39.92 2.61 -3.79
N ALA A 522 39.81 1.31 -3.87
CA ALA A 522 39.43 0.44 -2.75
C ALA A 522 40.56 0.24 -1.72
N GLU A 523 41.81 0.51 -2.07
CA GLU A 523 42.96 0.28 -1.19
C GLU A 523 43.39 1.45 -0.29
N LYS A 524 42.79 2.63 -0.42
CA LYS A 524 43.13 3.79 0.45
C LYS A 524 41.90 4.41 1.07
N GLY A 525 41.66 4.06 2.32
CA GLY A 525 40.49 4.48 3.14
C GLY A 525 40.27 5.98 3.37
N ASN A 526 40.62 6.87 2.43
CA ASN A 526 40.46 8.32 2.57
C ASN A 526 39.95 9.04 1.31
N ALA A 527 39.54 8.33 0.26
CA ALA A 527 39.05 8.97 -0.98
C ALA A 527 37.53 9.23 -1.00
N ALA A 528 36.79 8.81 0.05
CA ALA A 528 35.31 8.94 0.11
C ALA A 528 34.81 10.36 0.40
N ALA A 529 35.65 11.28 0.81
CA ALA A 529 35.24 12.62 1.28
C ALA A 529 34.78 13.59 0.17
N GLY A 530 34.81 13.19 -1.11
CA GLY A 530 34.49 14.05 -2.27
C GLY A 530 33.37 13.59 -3.19
N ARG A 531 32.74 12.43 -2.96
CA ARG A 531 31.71 11.88 -3.85
C ARG A 531 30.36 11.82 -3.14
N GLN A 532 29.30 12.15 -3.86
CA GLN A 532 27.93 12.05 -3.38
C GLN A 532 27.20 10.92 -4.10
N LYS A 533 26.43 10.10 -3.36
CA LYS A 533 25.65 9.01 -3.94
C LYS A 533 24.66 9.56 -4.97
N ARG A 534 24.52 8.88 -6.11
CA ARG A 534 23.52 9.18 -7.14
C ARG A 534 22.22 8.43 -6.90
N VAL A 535 22.28 7.28 -6.28
CA VAL A 535 21.13 6.43 -5.99
C VAL A 535 21.06 6.18 -4.50
N HIS A 536 19.93 6.49 -3.92
CA HIS A 536 19.61 6.31 -2.52
C HIS A 536 18.58 5.19 -2.40
N LEU A 537 18.90 4.14 -1.67
CA LEU A 537 17.98 3.04 -1.38
C LEU A 537 17.26 3.38 -0.07
N ALA A 538 15.93 3.49 -0.13
CA ALA A 538 15.09 3.87 1.01
C ALA A 538 14.11 2.74 1.36
N PRO A 539 13.71 2.57 2.62
CA PRO A 539 12.73 1.58 3.05
C PRO A 539 11.31 1.95 2.58
N ASN A 540 10.34 1.07 2.80
CA ASN A 540 8.92 1.34 2.65
C ASN A 540 8.20 1.11 4.01
N PRO A 541 7.62 2.15 4.64
CA PRO A 541 7.64 3.57 4.23
C PRO A 541 9.02 4.21 4.42
N ALA A 542 9.23 5.36 3.78
CA ALA A 542 10.42 6.15 3.91
C ALA A 542 10.13 7.58 4.38
N TRP A 543 11.08 8.15 5.10
CA TRP A 543 11.09 9.55 5.49
C TRP A 543 12.36 10.19 4.95
N LEU A 544 12.19 11.11 4.03
CA LEU A 544 13.28 11.76 3.33
C LEU A 544 13.38 13.23 3.76
N ARG A 545 14.59 13.71 3.88
CA ARG A 545 14.87 15.15 3.96
C ARG A 545 15.69 15.56 2.74
N VAL A 546 15.14 16.44 1.93
CA VAL A 546 15.79 17.02 0.76
C VAL A 546 15.98 18.50 1.00
N ASN A 547 17.20 18.92 1.35
CA ASN A 547 17.48 20.22 1.96
C ASN A 547 16.59 20.44 3.19
N GLU A 548 15.74 21.48 3.19
CA GLU A 548 14.75 21.72 4.25
C GLU A 548 13.47 20.88 4.10
N VAL A 549 13.16 20.42 2.90
CA VAL A 549 11.87 19.78 2.60
C VAL A 549 11.82 18.36 3.16
N THR A 550 10.83 18.07 3.98
CA THR A 550 10.56 16.72 4.49
C THR A 550 9.53 16.02 3.62
N ILE A 551 9.85 14.82 3.16
CA ILE A 551 9.00 14.04 2.27
C ILE A 551 8.71 12.69 2.91
N GLY A 552 7.43 12.43 3.20
CA GLY A 552 6.95 11.10 3.57
C GLY A 552 6.61 10.30 2.30
N VAL A 553 7.08 9.08 2.20
CA VAL A 553 6.86 8.21 1.02
C VAL A 553 6.36 6.85 1.47
N SER A 554 5.32 6.34 0.86
CA SER A 554 4.92 4.93 1.00
C SER A 554 4.49 4.40 -0.37
N SER A 555 5.08 3.31 -0.82
CA SER A 555 4.68 2.62 -2.05
C SER A 555 3.46 1.72 -1.88
N THR A 556 3.03 1.48 -0.62
CA THR A 556 1.85 0.69 -0.30
C THR A 556 0.58 1.47 -0.62
N ASP A 557 -0.38 0.86 -1.32
CA ASP A 557 -1.63 1.53 -1.72
C ASP A 557 -2.62 1.66 -0.55
N THR A 558 -2.21 2.39 0.48
CA THR A 558 -2.99 2.63 1.70
C THR A 558 -4.30 3.39 1.40
N LEU A 559 -4.28 4.30 0.41
CA LEU A 559 -5.47 5.05 0.04
C LEU A 559 -6.56 4.15 -0.55
N PHE A 560 -6.17 3.15 -1.34
CA PHE A 560 -7.11 2.19 -1.90
C PHE A 560 -7.69 1.29 -0.80
N ASP A 561 -6.85 0.79 0.11
CA ASP A 561 -7.28 -0.01 1.24
C ASP A 561 -8.24 0.78 2.15
N LEU A 562 -7.91 2.02 2.50
CA LEU A 562 -8.80 2.92 3.24
C LEU A 562 -10.13 3.16 2.50
N SER A 563 -10.09 3.38 1.19
CA SER A 563 -11.30 3.63 0.40
C SER A 563 -12.26 2.44 0.39
N GLY A 564 -11.74 1.23 0.56
CA GLY A 564 -12.51 0.00 0.64
C GLY A 564 -13.13 -0.27 2.01
N GLU A 565 -12.56 0.27 3.07
CA GLU A 565 -12.95 0.01 4.46
C GLU A 565 -13.63 1.21 5.14
N GLU A 566 -13.52 2.42 4.57
CA GLU A 566 -14.11 3.63 5.13
C GLU A 566 -15.65 3.60 5.05
N VAL A 567 -16.31 3.80 6.18
CA VAL A 567 -17.75 4.12 6.26
C VAL A 567 -17.91 5.60 6.58
N SER A 568 -18.59 6.31 5.72
CA SER A 568 -18.79 7.76 5.86
C SER A 568 -20.25 8.17 5.68
N ALA A 569 -20.62 9.30 6.28
CA ALA A 569 -21.92 9.91 6.13
C ALA A 569 -21.81 11.44 6.17
N GLY A 570 -22.75 12.14 5.55
CA GLY A 570 -22.95 13.60 5.65
C GLY A 570 -21.85 14.46 5.02
N GLY A 571 -20.86 13.87 4.36
CA GLY A 571 -19.68 14.56 3.83
C GLY A 571 -19.91 15.32 2.52
N GLN A 572 -21.03 15.99 2.32
CA GLN A 572 -21.26 16.84 1.15
C GLN A 572 -20.22 17.98 1.14
N GLY A 573 -19.44 18.06 0.07
CA GLY A 573 -18.44 19.12 -0.14
C GLY A 573 -16.99 18.78 0.20
N THR A 574 -16.69 17.69 0.87
CA THR A 574 -15.29 17.27 1.10
C THR A 574 -14.80 16.33 0.00
N ASN A 575 -13.65 16.69 -0.58
CA ASN A 575 -13.02 15.82 -1.57
C ASN A 575 -12.60 14.49 -0.88
N ARG A 576 -13.16 13.36 -1.34
CA ARG A 576 -12.89 12.04 -0.77
C ARG A 576 -11.42 11.70 -0.72
N LEU A 577 -10.65 12.00 -1.77
CA LEU A 577 -9.22 11.69 -1.83
C LEU A 577 -8.42 12.50 -0.81
N ALA A 578 -8.78 13.78 -0.61
CA ALA A 578 -8.18 14.61 0.43
C ALA A 578 -8.52 14.08 1.83
N ARG A 579 -9.75 13.60 2.06
CA ARG A 579 -10.16 13.01 3.34
C ARG A 579 -9.38 11.72 3.62
N LEU A 580 -9.22 10.82 2.63
CA LEU A 580 -8.43 9.61 2.78
C LEU A 580 -6.97 9.91 3.13
N ALA A 581 -6.35 10.91 2.48
CA ALA A 581 -5.01 11.37 2.84
C ALA A 581 -4.98 12.01 4.24
N GLY A 582 -6.04 12.73 4.63
CA GLY A 582 -6.21 13.31 5.96
C GLY A 582 -6.20 12.27 7.08
N HIS A 583 -6.75 11.08 6.84
CA HIS A 583 -6.71 9.99 7.82
C HIS A 583 -5.28 9.55 8.15
N LEU A 584 -4.37 9.51 7.18
CA LEU A 584 -2.96 9.17 7.44
C LEU A 584 -2.32 10.21 8.37
N LEU A 585 -2.57 11.50 8.10
CA LEU A 585 -2.01 12.61 8.89
C LEU A 585 -2.60 12.66 10.29
N GLN A 586 -3.93 12.50 10.43
CA GLN A 586 -4.64 12.52 11.71
C GLN A 586 -4.26 11.34 12.61
N GLN A 587 -4.04 10.18 12.01
CA GLN A 587 -3.58 8.96 12.70
C GLN A 587 -2.06 8.87 12.78
N GLN A 588 -1.34 9.84 12.22
CA GLN A 588 0.14 9.93 12.26
C GLN A 588 0.84 8.66 11.74
N SER A 589 0.25 8.02 10.75
CA SER A 589 0.63 6.69 10.29
C SER A 589 0.57 6.56 8.78
N PHE A 590 1.58 5.94 8.18
CA PHE A 590 1.55 5.58 6.76
C PHE A 590 0.56 4.46 6.46
N TYR A 591 0.20 3.64 7.47
CA TYR A 591 -0.78 2.58 7.34
C TYR A 591 -1.61 2.46 8.63
N PRO A 592 -2.71 3.24 8.77
CA PRO A 592 -3.49 3.29 10.01
C PRO A 592 -4.54 2.18 10.13
N LEU A 593 -4.81 1.42 9.07
CA LEU A 593 -5.80 0.32 9.07
C LEU A 593 -5.35 -0.86 9.95
N PHE A 594 -6.25 -1.34 10.80
CA PHE A 594 -6.04 -2.55 11.56
C PHE A 594 -7.37 -3.26 11.87
N PRO A 595 -7.52 -4.57 11.53
CA PRO A 595 -6.61 -5.35 10.71
C PRO A 595 -6.53 -4.83 9.26
N PRO A 596 -5.49 -5.19 8.48
CA PRO A 596 -5.48 -4.97 7.06
C PRO A 596 -6.67 -5.64 6.38
N PRO A 597 -7.27 -5.05 5.32
CA PRO A 597 -8.37 -5.66 4.60
C PRO A 597 -7.98 -7.03 4.02
N ALA A 598 -8.96 -7.92 3.92
CA ALA A 598 -8.76 -9.20 3.24
C ALA A 598 -8.28 -8.95 1.81
N GLY A 599 -7.18 -9.62 1.40
CA GLY A 599 -6.53 -9.44 0.10
C GLY A 599 -5.69 -8.15 -0.06
N SER A 600 -5.43 -7.39 1.01
CA SER A 600 -4.37 -6.38 1.01
C SER A 600 -3.00 -7.05 0.93
N ALA A 601 -2.06 -6.43 0.20
CA ALA A 601 -0.67 -6.85 0.20
C ALA A 601 0.03 -6.55 1.54
N ALA A 602 -0.54 -5.70 2.39
CA ALA A 602 0.07 -5.26 3.64
C ALA A 602 0.07 -6.38 4.70
N GLN A 603 1.20 -7.04 4.86
CA GLN A 603 1.47 -8.00 5.94
C GLN A 603 2.18 -7.27 7.08
N LEU A 604 1.42 -6.81 8.08
CA LEU A 604 1.94 -5.95 9.14
C LEU A 604 2.79 -6.73 10.17
N ASP A 605 4.07 -6.40 10.28
CA ASP A 605 4.91 -6.81 11.41
C ASP A 605 4.76 -5.82 12.56
N MET A 606 3.85 -6.14 13.49
CA MET A 606 3.49 -5.27 14.60
C MET A 606 4.64 -4.98 15.58
N ARG A 607 5.71 -5.77 15.57
CA ARG A 607 6.93 -5.49 16.34
C ARG A 607 7.56 -4.16 15.93
N HIS A 608 7.44 -3.84 14.65
CA HIS A 608 7.96 -2.62 14.05
C HIS A 608 6.89 -1.54 13.82
N ALA A 609 5.73 -1.63 14.51
CA ALA A 609 4.61 -0.71 14.33
C ALA A 609 4.98 0.78 14.45
N GLN A 610 5.97 1.13 15.28
CA GLN A 610 6.43 2.50 15.43
C GLN A 610 7.16 3.05 14.19
N ARG A 611 7.68 2.16 13.34
CA ARG A 611 8.49 2.52 12.17
C ARG A 611 7.69 2.94 10.95
N TRP A 612 6.36 2.78 10.98
CA TRP A 612 5.47 3.41 10.00
C TRP A 612 4.65 4.57 10.58
N GLY A 613 5.02 5.02 11.79
CA GLY A 613 4.56 6.28 12.34
C GLY A 613 5.25 7.47 11.67
N MET A 614 4.56 8.59 11.56
CA MET A 614 5.13 9.83 11.04
C MET A 614 5.80 10.62 12.18
N PRO A 615 7.08 10.98 12.08
CA PRO A 615 7.78 11.77 13.13
C PRO A 615 7.21 13.20 13.29
N SER A 616 6.80 13.82 12.18
CA SER A 616 6.07 15.08 12.09
C SER A 616 5.05 14.97 10.95
N THR A 617 4.20 15.97 10.75
CA THR A 617 3.47 16.07 9.49
C THR A 617 4.48 16.37 8.38
N PRO A 618 4.58 15.60 7.28
CA PRO A 618 5.55 15.89 6.24
C PRO A 618 5.18 17.14 5.45
N ASP A 619 6.16 17.83 4.88
CA ASP A 619 5.90 18.92 3.94
C ASP A 619 5.23 18.40 2.66
N VAL A 620 5.69 17.23 2.19
CA VAL A 620 5.14 16.53 1.03
C VAL A 620 4.89 15.07 1.41
N LEU A 621 3.71 14.55 1.08
CA LEU A 621 3.34 13.15 1.27
C LEU A 621 3.11 12.49 -0.11
N LEU A 622 3.99 11.58 -0.50
CA LEU A 622 3.90 10.79 -1.73
C LEU A 622 3.25 9.45 -1.42
N VAL A 623 2.02 9.27 -1.89
CA VAL A 623 1.21 8.06 -1.64
C VAL A 623 0.56 7.60 -2.95
N PRO A 624 1.30 6.85 -3.78
CA PRO A 624 0.78 6.32 -5.03
C PRO A 624 -0.41 5.42 -4.77
N SER A 625 -1.41 5.50 -5.64
CA SER A 625 -2.63 4.71 -5.52
C SER A 625 -3.22 4.38 -6.89
N ARG A 626 -3.93 3.25 -6.96
CA ARG A 626 -4.80 2.89 -8.10
C ARG A 626 -6.01 3.84 -8.24
N LEU A 627 -6.34 4.60 -7.20
CA LEU A 627 -7.34 5.66 -7.25
C LEU A 627 -6.92 6.79 -8.21
N ALA A 628 -7.84 7.72 -8.47
CA ALA A 628 -7.53 8.87 -9.31
C ALA A 628 -6.33 9.67 -8.78
N GLN A 629 -5.43 10.07 -9.66
CA GLN A 629 -4.28 10.90 -9.32
C GLN A 629 -4.74 12.28 -8.80
N PHE A 630 -4.01 12.83 -7.84
CA PHE A 630 -4.28 14.14 -7.28
C PHE A 630 -3.03 14.80 -6.68
N ALA A 631 -3.05 16.11 -6.60
CA ALA A 631 -2.15 16.91 -5.79
C ALA A 631 -2.98 17.94 -5.03
N ARG A 632 -2.92 17.93 -3.70
CA ARG A 632 -3.72 18.80 -2.83
C ARG A 632 -3.04 19.08 -1.51
N GLU A 633 -3.28 20.27 -0.99
CA GLU A 633 -2.96 20.58 0.39
C GLU A 633 -4.00 19.96 1.34
N VAL A 634 -3.52 19.21 2.32
CA VAL A 634 -4.31 18.60 3.37
C VAL A 634 -3.62 18.89 4.70
N GLN A 635 -4.25 19.67 5.56
CA GLN A 635 -3.71 20.03 6.89
C GLN A 635 -2.29 20.63 6.85
N GLY A 636 -1.99 21.42 5.81
CA GLY A 636 -0.68 22.04 5.60
C GLY A 636 0.37 21.17 4.89
N CYS A 637 0.08 19.89 4.68
CA CYS A 637 0.90 18.95 3.93
C CYS A 637 0.47 18.90 2.45
N LEU A 638 1.40 18.91 1.53
CA LEU A 638 1.14 18.68 0.11
C LEU A 638 1.06 17.17 -0.17
N CYS A 639 -0.16 16.64 -0.24
CA CYS A 639 -0.40 15.22 -0.55
C CYS A 639 -0.48 15.02 -2.06
N VAL A 640 0.31 14.07 -2.58
CA VAL A 640 0.43 13.78 -4.01
C VAL A 640 0.27 12.28 -4.25
N ASN A 641 -0.71 11.93 -5.07
CA ASN A 641 -0.82 10.62 -5.71
C ASN A 641 -0.40 10.78 -7.19
N PRO A 642 0.80 10.34 -7.58
CA PRO A 642 1.26 10.43 -8.97
C PRO A 642 0.50 9.48 -9.91
N GLY A 643 -0.28 8.54 -9.37
CA GLY A 643 -0.83 7.40 -10.09
C GLY A 643 0.23 6.31 -10.32
N GLN A 644 -0.04 5.41 -11.24
CA GLN A 644 0.89 4.36 -11.69
C GLN A 644 1.50 4.77 -13.04
N LEU A 645 2.78 4.47 -13.27
CA LEU A 645 3.49 4.81 -14.51
C LEU A 645 3.00 3.99 -15.70
N ALA A 646 2.64 2.73 -15.47
CA ALA A 646 1.97 1.90 -16.46
C ALA A 646 0.62 1.41 -15.91
N LYS A 647 -0.38 1.26 -16.80
CA LYS A 647 -1.71 0.80 -16.43
C LYS A 647 -2.24 -0.21 -17.46
N GLY A 648 -2.13 -1.49 -17.14
CA GLY A 648 -2.39 -2.56 -18.11
C GLY A 648 -1.40 -2.47 -19.27
N THR A 649 -1.88 -2.45 -20.51
CA THR A 649 -1.06 -2.31 -21.73
C THR A 649 -0.77 -0.86 -22.11
N GLY A 650 -1.22 0.13 -21.34
CA GLY A 650 -1.09 1.56 -21.66
C GLY A 650 -0.19 2.33 -20.70
N GLY A 651 0.16 3.55 -21.10
CA GLY A 651 0.86 4.51 -20.26
C GLY A 651 -0.06 5.10 -19.17
N GLY A 652 0.48 5.28 -18.00
CA GLY A 652 -0.17 5.93 -16.86
C GLY A 652 0.32 7.37 -16.66
N THR A 653 0.74 7.69 -15.43
CA THR A 653 1.09 9.06 -15.04
C THR A 653 2.29 9.10 -14.09
N TYR A 654 2.94 10.25 -14.04
CA TYR A 654 3.96 10.62 -13.08
C TYR A 654 3.78 12.09 -12.66
N ALA A 655 4.37 12.48 -11.52
CA ALA A 655 4.26 13.84 -11.01
C ALA A 655 5.59 14.60 -11.16
N GLU A 656 5.49 15.86 -11.58
CA GLU A 656 6.56 16.86 -11.57
C GLU A 656 6.24 17.90 -10.50
N LEU A 657 7.14 18.07 -9.52
CA LEU A 657 6.99 19.03 -8.42
C LEU A 657 8.11 20.08 -8.50
N ALA A 658 7.78 21.31 -8.19
CA ALA A 658 8.74 22.38 -7.96
C ALA A 658 8.44 23.10 -6.65
N VAL A 659 9.40 23.12 -5.72
CA VAL A 659 9.30 23.82 -4.44
C VAL A 659 10.11 25.12 -4.56
N HIS A 660 9.41 26.26 -4.60
CA HIS A 660 10.03 27.56 -4.75
C HIS A 660 10.68 28.01 -3.42
N PRO A 661 11.84 28.70 -3.45
CA PRO A 661 12.45 29.26 -2.26
C PRO A 661 11.58 30.38 -1.69
N MET A 662 11.67 30.59 -0.38
CA MET A 662 11.11 31.79 0.25
C MET A 662 11.90 33.03 -0.21
N PRO A 663 11.27 34.22 -0.33
CA PRO A 663 12.00 35.44 -0.66
C PRO A 663 13.08 35.74 0.38
N ARG A 664 14.29 36.10 -0.09
CA ARG A 664 15.43 36.44 0.81
C ARG A 664 15.10 37.54 1.80
N GLU A 665 14.38 38.56 1.33
CA GLU A 665 13.95 39.70 2.13
C GLU A 665 13.03 39.28 3.29
N MET A 666 12.13 38.32 3.02
CA MET A 666 11.25 37.75 4.06
C MET A 666 12.05 36.98 5.11
N LEU A 667 13.02 36.16 4.68
CA LEU A 667 13.88 35.42 5.61
C LEU A 667 14.74 36.35 6.47
N ALA A 668 15.34 37.39 5.84
CA ALA A 668 16.12 38.39 6.55
C ALA A 668 15.29 39.16 7.61
N LYS A 669 14.08 39.60 7.21
CA LYS A 669 13.15 40.26 8.13
C LYS A 669 12.72 39.34 9.27
N LYS A 670 12.44 38.06 9.02
CA LYS A 670 12.13 37.07 10.06
C LYS A 670 13.32 36.83 11.00
N GLN A 671 14.54 36.85 10.47
CA GLN A 671 15.76 36.71 11.26
C GLN A 671 15.94 37.90 12.20
N GLU A 672 15.66 39.13 11.74
CA GLU A 672 15.67 40.35 12.56
C GLU A 672 14.57 40.31 13.64
N GLU A 673 13.32 39.98 13.26
CA GLU A 673 12.18 39.86 14.19
C GLU A 673 12.43 38.84 15.32
N LEU A 674 13.21 37.81 15.06
CA LEU A 674 13.52 36.72 15.98
C LEU A 674 14.94 36.79 16.57
N ALA A 675 15.65 37.91 16.40
CA ALA A 675 17.03 38.06 16.88
C ALA A 675 17.18 37.80 18.38
N ASP A 676 16.18 38.20 19.19
CA ASP A 676 16.13 37.95 20.64
C ASP A 676 15.82 36.50 21.03
N LYS A 677 15.45 35.66 20.06
CA LYS A 677 15.06 34.26 20.27
C LYS A 677 15.82 33.36 19.29
N PRO A 678 17.06 32.99 19.58
CA PRO A 678 17.96 32.29 18.64
C PRO A 678 17.43 30.88 18.22
N ASP A 679 16.58 30.27 19.04
CA ASP A 679 15.97 28.95 18.77
C ASP A 679 14.59 29.03 18.13
N ALA A 680 14.11 30.24 17.82
CA ALA A 680 12.81 30.37 17.17
C ALA A 680 12.85 29.85 15.75
N THR A 681 11.84 29.06 15.40
CA THR A 681 11.68 28.45 14.09
C THR A 681 10.46 29.03 13.36
N ILE A 682 10.49 29.00 12.04
CA ILE A 682 9.37 29.38 11.19
C ILE A 682 8.96 28.16 10.35
N PRO A 683 7.64 28.00 10.05
CA PRO A 683 7.17 26.89 9.23
C PRO A 683 7.73 26.96 7.81
N HIS A 684 7.92 25.80 7.21
CA HIS A 684 8.44 25.67 5.83
C HIS A 684 7.43 26.15 4.78
N ASP A 685 6.13 26.08 5.07
CA ASP A 685 5.04 26.48 4.15
C ASP A 685 5.18 25.89 2.73
N VAL A 686 5.69 24.66 2.62
CA VAL A 686 6.01 24.02 1.33
C VAL A 686 4.80 23.92 0.43
N ALA A 687 3.62 23.57 0.94
CA ALA A 687 2.41 23.46 0.14
C ALA A 687 2.09 24.78 -0.58
N LYS A 688 2.22 25.92 0.10
CA LYS A 688 1.90 27.24 -0.46
C LYS A 688 2.90 27.72 -1.55
N ARG A 689 4.13 27.24 -1.48
CA ARG A 689 5.22 27.62 -2.40
C ARG A 689 5.58 26.52 -3.42
N SER A 690 4.74 25.49 -3.53
CA SER A 690 4.93 24.39 -4.47
C SER A 690 4.00 24.45 -5.65
N CYS A 691 4.50 24.08 -6.83
CA CYS A 691 3.74 23.79 -8.03
C CYS A 691 3.84 22.29 -8.32
N VAL A 692 2.72 21.63 -8.65
CA VAL A 692 2.71 20.22 -9.06
C VAL A 692 1.96 20.09 -10.38
N GLU A 693 2.53 19.33 -11.30
CA GLU A 693 1.86 18.88 -12.53
C GLU A 693 1.94 17.36 -12.61
N ILE A 694 0.80 16.69 -12.76
CA ILE A 694 0.74 15.27 -13.03
C ILE A 694 0.54 15.08 -14.53
N ARG A 695 1.46 14.35 -15.17
CA ARG A 695 1.52 14.18 -16.61
C ARG A 695 1.39 12.71 -17.00
N ARG A 696 0.86 12.48 -18.19
CA ARG A 696 0.87 11.15 -18.82
C ARG A 696 2.27 10.84 -19.36
N ILE A 697 2.70 9.59 -19.12
CA ILE A 697 3.92 9.08 -19.71
C ILE A 697 3.73 8.77 -21.18
#